data_642630a588e49c0426128ea029f3bc40
#
_entry.id   642630a588e49c0426128ea029f3bc40
#
_cell.length_a   1.000
_cell.length_b   1.000
_cell.length_c   1.000
_cell.angle_alpha   90.00
_cell.angle_beta   90.00
_cell.angle_gamma   90.00
#
_symmetry.space_group_name_H-M   'P 1'
#
loop_
_entity.id
_entity.type
_entity.pdbx_description
1 polymer ?
#
loop_
_entity_poly.entity_id
_entity_poly.type
_entity_poly.pdbx_seq_one_letter_code
_entity_poly.pdbx_strand_id
1 'polypeptide(L)'
;MTYQQFLESKMVIAPESGFEVDPEDIDWALKPHQRDAVAWAVKGGKRALFESFGLGKTIQQLEYCRLVVEREGGQALIVCPLGVKQEFIRDAKEVLGWWKPPVYVRSMAEIKATSSPVLITNYERVRDGDIDPAHFTATSLDEASVLRSFGSKTYQTFLDKFKGVRYKLVCTATPSPNRYKELIHYAGYLDVMDTGQALTRFFQRDSTKANNLTLYPHKQEEFWLWVSTWALCIQRPSDLGYNDDGYNLPPLDVRYHELPVDNTEAGFDKFGQGKLLRDAALSLQDAAREKRESIMARVAKAKEIVESDPEAHFILWHDLEDERHAIKKALPEAVEIYGSLDIDLREQRIIDFSEGRTRLLATKKEISGSGCNFQRHCHRAIFVGIDYEFNDFIQAIHRIYRFLQTEQVIIDIIYMESEREILKALQEKWENHNAMQEKLAGLMRRHGLNNQSIIKRMERSIGVDRMEVTGNHYRAVLNDTIEETARMEENSVDLIVTSIPFSNHYEYTPSYNDLGHNEDTEKFFQQMDYLAPSLLKVLKPGRIFACHVKDRVLFGSQTGTGMPTIEPFHALTIEHYMKHGFQYMGMITVVTDVVRENNQTYRLGWTEQCKDGSKMGVGCPEYILLFRKLPTSREKAYADTPVTKEKEEYTRAQCQIDAHAYWRSSGDRMVTKEELTRAPVDKLQKLYRQFSRDSVYSYEEHVALAKQLDKEGRLPATFMVVAPGSWTDEVWDDVNRMRTLNSKQVQGGRQMHVCPLQLDIVDRLITRYSNPGETVFDPFGGLMTVPVEAVRLGRDGIGTELNPDYFRDGVGYMQEVDAQRDVPTLFDLIDEEDHHG
;
A
#
# COMPACT_ATOMS: atom_id res chain seq x y z
N MET A 1 -1.38 9.68 -29.18
CA MET A 1 -1.75 8.41 -28.51
C MET A 1 -3.25 8.37 -28.43
N THR A 2 -3.92 7.28 -28.82
CA THR A 2 -5.37 7.13 -28.60
C THR A 2 -5.65 6.79 -27.16
N TYR A 3 -6.91 6.95 -26.69
CA TYR A 3 -7.29 6.58 -25.33
C TYR A 3 -7.02 5.09 -25.04
N GLN A 4 -7.36 4.20 -25.99
CA GLN A 4 -7.06 2.79 -25.88
C GLN A 4 -5.55 2.50 -25.68
N GLN A 5 -4.69 3.13 -26.50
CA GLN A 5 -3.24 3.01 -26.35
C GLN A 5 -2.74 3.56 -25.01
N PHE A 6 -3.40 4.60 -24.49
CA PHE A 6 -3.10 5.12 -23.15
C PHE A 6 -3.43 4.09 -22.06
N LEU A 7 -4.61 3.47 -22.11
CA LEU A 7 -5.00 2.41 -21.17
C LEU A 7 -4.06 1.20 -21.22
N GLU A 8 -3.67 0.76 -22.41
CA GLU A 8 -2.69 -0.32 -22.58
C GLU A 8 -1.34 0.04 -21.97
N SER A 9 -0.92 1.30 -22.02
CA SER A 9 0.32 1.77 -21.40
C SER A 9 0.31 1.76 -19.86
N LYS A 10 -0.87 1.65 -19.23
CA LYS A 10 -0.99 1.50 -17.77
C LYS A 10 -0.64 0.09 -17.27
N MET A 11 -0.54 -0.89 -18.14
CA MET A 11 -0.07 -2.22 -17.78
C MET A 11 1.42 -2.15 -17.45
N VAL A 12 1.75 -2.31 -16.17
CA VAL A 12 3.14 -2.33 -15.73
C VAL A 12 3.64 -3.76 -15.77
N ILE A 13 4.49 -4.02 -16.74
CA ILE A 13 5.22 -5.28 -16.89
C ILE A 13 6.69 -4.94 -16.73
N ALA A 14 7.42 -5.79 -16.01
CA ALA A 14 8.85 -5.60 -15.88
C ALA A 14 9.54 -5.61 -17.26
N PRO A 15 10.30 -4.59 -17.61
CA PRO A 15 10.93 -4.51 -18.91
C PRO A 15 11.93 -5.65 -19.12
N GLU A 16 12.07 -6.11 -20.37
CA GLU A 16 13.15 -6.98 -20.78
C GLU A 16 14.31 -6.11 -21.27
N SER A 17 15.24 -5.81 -20.36
CA SER A 17 16.37 -4.89 -20.62
C SER A 17 17.70 -5.59 -20.89
N GLY A 18 17.70 -6.92 -20.87
CA GLY A 18 18.87 -7.75 -21.11
C GLY A 18 18.97 -8.25 -22.56
N PHE A 19 19.43 -9.48 -22.73
CA PHE A 19 19.60 -10.12 -24.04
C PHE A 19 19.19 -11.60 -23.98
N GLU A 20 18.86 -12.16 -25.12
CA GLU A 20 18.62 -13.61 -25.26
C GLU A 20 19.92 -14.39 -25.22
N VAL A 21 19.93 -15.50 -24.51
CA VAL A 21 21.05 -16.41 -24.33
C VAL A 21 20.75 -17.68 -25.10
N ASP A 22 21.72 -18.16 -25.90
CA ASP A 22 21.62 -19.49 -26.50
C ASP A 22 21.69 -20.55 -25.37
N PRO A 23 20.77 -21.50 -25.30
CA PRO A 23 20.83 -22.58 -24.32
C PRO A 23 22.18 -23.36 -24.31
N GLU A 24 22.91 -23.35 -25.40
CA GLU A 24 24.22 -24.00 -25.49
C GLU A 24 25.33 -23.19 -24.80
N ASP A 25 25.15 -21.89 -24.62
CA ASP A 25 26.09 -21.00 -23.93
C ASP A 25 26.02 -21.12 -22.39
N ILE A 26 24.92 -21.71 -21.87
CA ILE A 26 24.74 -21.90 -20.43
C ILE A 26 25.46 -23.18 -20.00
N ASP A 27 26.23 -23.06 -18.91
CA ASP A 27 27.04 -24.18 -18.40
C ASP A 27 26.20 -25.45 -18.17
N TRP A 28 26.65 -26.54 -18.68
CA TRP A 28 25.99 -27.85 -18.65
C TRP A 28 25.86 -28.41 -17.22
N ALA A 29 26.70 -27.95 -16.29
CA ALA A 29 26.62 -28.34 -14.87
C ALA A 29 25.33 -27.83 -14.18
N LEU A 30 24.67 -26.80 -14.72
CA LEU A 30 23.38 -26.34 -14.24
C LEU A 30 22.29 -27.35 -14.63
N LYS A 31 21.40 -27.63 -13.69
CA LYS A 31 20.19 -28.43 -13.96
C LYS A 31 19.21 -27.70 -14.86
N PRO A 32 18.30 -28.41 -15.58
CA PRO A 32 17.42 -27.77 -16.56
C PRO A 32 16.63 -26.57 -16.03
N HIS A 33 16.00 -26.69 -14.84
CA HIS A 33 15.27 -25.57 -14.21
C HIS A 33 16.18 -24.36 -13.88
N GLN A 34 17.45 -24.59 -13.55
CA GLN A 34 18.43 -23.54 -13.26
C GLN A 34 18.87 -22.84 -14.54
N ARG A 35 19.01 -23.57 -15.64
CA ARG A 35 19.35 -23.03 -16.97
C ARG A 35 18.24 -22.10 -17.44
N ASP A 36 16.98 -22.51 -17.33
CA ASP A 36 15.84 -21.68 -17.69
C ASP A 36 15.73 -20.43 -16.80
N ALA A 37 15.97 -20.57 -15.49
CA ALA A 37 15.97 -19.45 -14.57
C ALA A 37 17.06 -18.40 -14.91
N VAL A 38 18.28 -18.85 -15.25
CA VAL A 38 19.39 -17.99 -15.67
C VAL A 38 19.08 -17.32 -17.01
N ALA A 39 18.60 -18.07 -18.01
CA ALA A 39 18.23 -17.51 -19.31
C ALA A 39 17.16 -16.42 -19.16
N TRP A 40 16.11 -16.68 -18.36
CA TRP A 40 15.06 -15.73 -18.07
C TRP A 40 15.60 -14.49 -17.32
N ALA A 41 16.50 -14.67 -16.36
CA ALA A 41 17.08 -13.58 -15.62
C ALA A 41 17.98 -12.68 -16.48
N VAL A 42 18.80 -13.27 -17.35
CA VAL A 42 19.67 -12.53 -18.29
C VAL A 42 18.82 -11.76 -19.32
N LYS A 43 17.81 -12.39 -19.90
CA LYS A 43 16.88 -11.75 -20.84
C LYS A 43 16.16 -10.57 -20.18
N GLY A 44 15.72 -10.73 -18.94
CA GLY A 44 15.10 -9.67 -18.17
C GLY A 44 16.03 -8.53 -17.77
N GLY A 45 17.30 -8.81 -17.57
CA GLY A 45 18.35 -7.88 -17.15
C GLY A 45 18.24 -7.46 -15.68
N LYS A 46 17.03 -7.21 -15.15
CA LYS A 46 16.77 -6.85 -13.76
C LYS A 46 15.67 -7.79 -13.21
N ARG A 47 16.08 -8.81 -12.44
CA ARG A 47 15.18 -9.89 -11.99
C ARG A 47 15.50 -10.33 -10.55
N ALA A 48 14.54 -11.01 -9.95
CA ALA A 48 14.69 -11.66 -8.65
C ALA A 48 14.51 -13.18 -8.76
N LEU A 49 15.33 -13.93 -8.03
CA LEU A 49 15.21 -15.38 -7.83
C LEU A 49 14.77 -15.62 -6.39
N PHE A 50 13.47 -15.77 -6.17
CA PHE A 50 12.86 -16.11 -4.89
C PHE A 50 12.65 -17.62 -4.83
N GLU A 51 13.75 -18.33 -4.87
CA GLU A 51 13.79 -19.77 -4.89
C GLU A 51 13.94 -20.34 -3.49
N SER A 52 13.28 -21.46 -3.22
CA SER A 52 13.43 -22.17 -1.96
C SER A 52 14.89 -22.59 -1.70
N PHE A 53 15.16 -23.03 -0.49
CA PHE A 53 16.49 -23.49 -0.10
C PHE A 53 16.90 -24.73 -0.89
N GLY A 54 18.17 -24.80 -1.28
CA GLY A 54 18.77 -25.96 -1.99
C GLY A 54 18.54 -25.98 -3.50
N LEU A 55 17.88 -24.99 -4.12
CA LEU A 55 17.67 -24.94 -5.57
C LEU A 55 18.90 -24.45 -6.38
N GLY A 56 19.99 -24.08 -5.71
CA GLY A 56 21.27 -23.78 -6.35
C GLY A 56 21.41 -22.31 -6.79
N LYS A 57 20.84 -21.38 -6.03
CA LYS A 57 20.97 -19.93 -6.30
C LYS A 57 22.42 -19.47 -6.49
N THR A 58 23.38 -20.06 -5.75
CA THR A 58 24.80 -19.71 -5.84
C THR A 58 25.35 -19.89 -7.26
N ILE A 59 25.15 -21.07 -7.86
CA ILE A 59 25.64 -21.35 -9.22
C ILE A 59 24.87 -20.56 -10.29
N GLN A 60 23.59 -20.27 -10.06
CA GLN A 60 22.80 -19.45 -10.97
C GLN A 60 23.29 -17.99 -10.97
N GLN A 61 23.64 -17.45 -9.81
CA GLN A 61 24.24 -16.10 -9.69
C GLN A 61 25.61 -16.02 -10.39
N LEU A 62 26.44 -17.03 -10.21
CA LEU A 62 27.74 -17.12 -10.89
C LEU A 62 27.56 -17.12 -12.40
N GLU A 63 26.68 -17.98 -12.90
CA GLU A 63 26.41 -18.13 -14.31
C GLU A 63 25.79 -16.88 -14.94
N TYR A 64 24.83 -16.24 -14.25
CA TYR A 64 24.26 -14.95 -14.65
C TYR A 64 25.37 -13.88 -14.80
N CYS A 65 26.26 -13.77 -13.82
CA CYS A 65 27.37 -12.82 -13.86
C CYS A 65 28.35 -13.13 -14.99
N ARG A 66 28.66 -14.42 -15.24
CA ARG A 66 29.54 -14.84 -16.34
C ARG A 66 28.98 -14.43 -17.68
N LEU A 67 27.73 -14.82 -17.97
CA LEU A 67 27.07 -14.55 -19.25
C LEU A 67 26.98 -13.06 -19.56
N VAL A 68 26.64 -12.26 -18.57
CA VAL A 68 26.57 -10.80 -18.75
C VAL A 68 27.93 -10.19 -19.02
N VAL A 69 28.97 -10.58 -18.28
CA VAL A 69 30.33 -10.03 -18.48
C VAL A 69 30.93 -10.50 -19.80
N GLU A 70 30.70 -11.74 -20.22
CA GLU A 70 31.16 -12.23 -21.51
C GLU A 70 30.52 -11.49 -22.68
N ARG A 71 29.24 -11.12 -22.57
CA ARG A 71 28.50 -10.41 -23.62
C ARG A 71 28.79 -8.90 -23.65
N GLU A 72 28.74 -8.25 -22.49
CA GLU A 72 28.77 -6.79 -22.36
C GLU A 72 30.17 -6.25 -21.98
N GLY A 73 31.05 -7.12 -21.51
CA GLY A 73 32.37 -6.71 -20.99
C GLY A 73 32.29 -6.20 -19.55
N GLY A 74 33.44 -5.70 -19.06
CA GLY A 74 33.56 -5.15 -17.71
C GLY A 74 33.68 -6.21 -16.61
N GLN A 75 33.17 -5.93 -15.43
CA GLN A 75 33.21 -6.81 -14.27
C GLN A 75 31.81 -6.94 -13.62
N ALA A 76 31.55 -8.07 -12.98
CA ALA A 76 30.36 -8.29 -12.15
C ALA A 76 30.71 -8.32 -10.67
N LEU A 77 29.77 -7.87 -9.83
CA LEU A 77 29.89 -7.88 -8.37
C LEU A 77 28.79 -8.72 -7.74
N ILE A 78 29.17 -9.70 -6.96
CA ILE A 78 28.27 -10.45 -6.06
C ILE A 78 28.42 -9.87 -4.66
N VAL A 79 27.30 -9.38 -4.10
CA VAL A 79 27.24 -8.89 -2.72
C VAL A 79 26.53 -9.95 -1.88
N CYS A 80 27.21 -10.49 -0.89
CA CYS A 80 26.72 -11.59 -0.08
C CYS A 80 27.06 -11.42 1.40
N PRO A 81 26.40 -12.13 2.33
CA PRO A 81 26.86 -12.24 3.71
C PRO A 81 28.28 -12.81 3.78
N LEU A 82 29.10 -12.31 4.71
CA LEU A 82 30.51 -12.64 4.79
C LEU A 82 30.77 -14.16 4.92
N GLY A 83 29.88 -14.89 5.57
CA GLY A 83 30.00 -16.33 5.78
C GLY A 83 29.80 -17.18 4.51
N VAL A 84 29.23 -16.61 3.43
CA VAL A 84 28.86 -17.36 2.22
C VAL A 84 29.91 -17.26 1.11
N LYS A 85 30.87 -16.34 1.22
CA LYS A 85 31.89 -16.08 0.18
C LYS A 85 32.63 -17.34 -0.29
N GLN A 86 32.95 -18.26 0.62
CA GLN A 86 33.68 -19.49 0.29
C GLN A 86 32.81 -20.48 -0.54
N GLU A 87 31.51 -20.48 -0.34
CA GLU A 87 30.58 -21.29 -1.13
C GLU A 87 30.64 -20.87 -2.61
N PHE A 88 30.59 -19.57 -2.89
CA PHE A 88 30.73 -19.03 -4.25
C PHE A 88 32.08 -19.42 -4.89
N ILE A 89 33.17 -19.31 -4.14
CA ILE A 89 34.51 -19.64 -4.64
C ILE A 89 34.65 -21.14 -4.91
N ARG A 90 34.15 -21.98 -3.99
CA ARG A 90 34.17 -23.43 -4.14
C ARG A 90 33.30 -23.90 -5.31
N ASP A 91 32.05 -23.42 -5.37
CA ASP A 91 31.10 -23.85 -6.39
C ASP A 91 31.56 -23.41 -7.80
N ALA A 92 32.18 -22.23 -7.92
CA ALA A 92 32.81 -21.79 -9.17
C ALA A 92 33.93 -22.74 -9.61
N LYS A 93 34.76 -23.25 -8.66
CA LYS A 93 35.87 -24.17 -8.98
C LYS A 93 35.39 -25.61 -9.18
N GLU A 94 34.61 -26.13 -8.25
CA GLU A 94 34.29 -27.57 -8.18
C GLU A 94 33.09 -27.98 -9.01
N VAL A 95 32.11 -27.07 -9.16
CA VAL A 95 30.88 -27.32 -9.90
C VAL A 95 30.97 -26.79 -11.32
N LEU A 96 31.36 -25.52 -11.49
CA LEU A 96 31.44 -24.87 -12.80
C LEU A 96 32.82 -24.99 -13.46
N GLY A 97 33.81 -25.56 -12.78
CA GLY A 97 35.16 -25.77 -13.33
C GLY A 97 35.92 -24.49 -13.69
N TRP A 98 35.61 -23.37 -13.09
CA TRP A 98 36.24 -22.09 -13.45
C TRP A 98 37.72 -22.08 -13.05
N TRP A 99 38.60 -21.84 -13.99
CA TRP A 99 40.02 -21.70 -13.76
C TRP A 99 40.38 -20.38 -13.07
N LYS A 100 39.54 -19.32 -13.23
CA LYS A 100 39.60 -18.05 -12.50
C LYS A 100 38.35 -17.90 -11.62
N PRO A 101 38.34 -18.41 -10.38
CA PRO A 101 37.20 -18.28 -9.51
C PRO A 101 36.98 -16.81 -9.10
N PRO A 102 35.81 -16.47 -8.57
CA PRO A 102 35.55 -15.13 -8.04
C PRO A 102 36.54 -14.72 -6.96
N VAL A 103 36.89 -13.44 -6.91
CA VAL A 103 37.84 -12.87 -5.94
C VAL A 103 37.09 -11.98 -4.96
N TYR A 104 37.32 -12.21 -3.66
CA TYR A 104 36.79 -11.34 -2.62
C TYR A 104 37.57 -10.03 -2.56
N VAL A 105 36.87 -8.88 -2.60
CA VAL A 105 37.44 -7.52 -2.62
C VAL A 105 36.84 -6.67 -1.51
N ARG A 106 37.65 -5.77 -0.97
CA ARG A 106 37.31 -4.88 0.16
C ARG A 106 37.26 -3.40 -0.19
N SER A 107 37.88 -3.02 -1.34
CA SER A 107 38.01 -1.64 -1.76
C SER A 107 38.12 -1.48 -3.26
N MET A 108 37.86 -0.26 -3.76
CA MET A 108 38.06 0.09 -5.17
C MET A 108 39.50 -0.09 -5.65
N ALA A 109 40.50 0.00 -4.77
CA ALA A 109 41.89 -0.25 -5.10
C ALA A 109 42.17 -1.73 -5.43
N GLU A 110 41.60 -2.63 -4.64
CA GLU A 110 41.71 -4.08 -4.89
C GLU A 110 40.96 -4.49 -6.19
N ILE A 111 39.84 -3.86 -6.50
CA ILE A 111 39.09 -4.08 -7.75
C ILE A 111 39.96 -3.72 -8.96
N LYS A 112 40.60 -2.57 -8.92
CA LYS A 112 41.50 -2.13 -10.03
C LYS A 112 42.75 -2.99 -10.17
N ALA A 113 43.18 -3.68 -9.12
CA ALA A 113 44.35 -4.54 -9.10
C ALA A 113 44.09 -5.95 -9.62
N THR A 114 42.82 -6.37 -9.73
CA THR A 114 42.50 -7.74 -10.18
C THR A 114 41.90 -7.74 -11.60
N SER A 115 42.20 -8.80 -12.36
CA SER A 115 41.63 -9.09 -13.67
C SER A 115 40.51 -10.12 -13.62
N SER A 116 40.04 -10.47 -12.42
CA SER A 116 38.90 -11.41 -12.31
C SER A 116 37.62 -10.78 -12.87
N PRO A 117 36.85 -11.49 -13.71
CA PRO A 117 35.61 -10.98 -14.28
C PRO A 117 34.48 -10.91 -13.26
N VAL A 118 34.50 -11.76 -12.23
CA VAL A 118 33.50 -11.79 -11.18
C VAL A 118 34.14 -11.57 -9.82
N LEU A 119 33.62 -10.59 -9.07
CA LEU A 119 34.11 -10.19 -7.77
C LEU A 119 33.04 -10.43 -6.69
N ILE A 120 33.49 -10.65 -5.47
CA ILE A 120 32.61 -10.85 -4.30
C ILE A 120 32.93 -9.81 -3.26
N THR A 121 31.90 -9.30 -2.61
CA THR A 121 32.03 -8.43 -1.43
C THR A 121 30.89 -8.66 -0.43
N ASN A 122 30.94 -7.99 0.71
CA ASN A 122 29.84 -8.01 1.69
C ASN A 122 29.05 -6.70 1.72
N TYR A 123 27.86 -6.75 2.30
CA TYR A 123 26.91 -5.64 2.33
C TYR A 123 27.46 -4.38 2.99
N GLU A 124 28.27 -4.55 4.07
CA GLU A 124 28.85 -3.43 4.82
C GLU A 124 29.79 -2.60 3.94
N ARG A 125 30.63 -3.24 3.13
CA ARG A 125 31.58 -2.54 2.25
C ARG A 125 30.90 -1.64 1.23
N VAL A 126 29.80 -2.10 0.68
CA VAL A 126 28.98 -1.30 -0.25
C VAL A 126 28.25 -0.19 0.50
N ARG A 127 27.60 -0.51 1.63
CA ARG A 127 26.87 0.47 2.45
C ARG A 127 27.78 1.60 2.93
N ASP A 128 28.96 1.27 3.43
CA ASP A 128 29.90 2.22 4.03
C ASP A 128 30.71 2.99 2.96
N GLY A 129 30.62 2.60 1.69
CA GLY A 129 31.18 3.33 0.54
C GLY A 129 32.57 2.91 0.12
N ASP A 130 33.10 1.81 0.65
CA ASP A 130 34.38 1.24 0.25
C ASP A 130 34.38 0.75 -1.21
N ILE A 131 33.20 0.35 -1.69
CA ILE A 131 32.96 -0.15 -3.05
C ILE A 131 31.79 0.62 -3.67
N ASP A 132 32.01 1.09 -4.89
CA ASP A 132 30.98 1.76 -5.71
C ASP A 132 30.38 0.78 -6.73
N PRO A 133 29.11 0.37 -6.58
CA PRO A 133 28.43 -0.53 -7.50
C PRO A 133 28.30 0.00 -8.94
N ALA A 134 28.29 1.32 -9.13
CA ALA A 134 28.19 1.92 -10.47
C ALA A 134 29.39 1.57 -11.39
N HIS A 135 30.49 1.07 -10.83
CA HIS A 135 31.63 0.57 -11.58
C HIS A 135 31.33 -0.71 -12.37
N PHE A 136 30.34 -1.50 -11.95
CA PHE A 136 30.11 -2.85 -12.46
C PHE A 136 29.04 -2.89 -13.55
N THR A 137 29.24 -3.77 -14.53
CA THR A 137 28.24 -4.06 -15.58
C THR A 137 27.05 -4.81 -15.03
N ALA A 138 27.31 -5.77 -14.14
CA ALA A 138 26.29 -6.56 -13.47
C ALA A 138 26.49 -6.61 -11.96
N THR A 139 25.39 -6.69 -11.21
CA THR A 139 25.41 -6.90 -9.77
C THR A 139 24.43 -7.99 -9.36
N SER A 140 24.82 -8.84 -8.41
CA SER A 140 23.95 -9.83 -7.82
C SER A 140 23.98 -9.70 -6.30
N LEU A 141 22.77 -9.68 -5.66
CA LEU A 141 22.64 -9.65 -4.21
C LEU A 141 22.17 -11.03 -3.72
N ASP A 142 23.01 -11.67 -2.91
CA ASP A 142 22.68 -12.94 -2.26
C ASP A 142 22.15 -12.70 -0.84
N GLU A 143 21.16 -13.48 -0.43
CA GLU A 143 20.41 -13.28 0.81
C GLU A 143 19.91 -11.81 0.96
N ALA A 144 19.29 -11.29 -0.09
CA ALA A 144 18.88 -9.90 -0.22
C ALA A 144 17.73 -9.48 0.73
N SER A 145 17.42 -10.31 1.73
CA SER A 145 16.42 -10.01 2.76
C SER A 145 16.67 -8.68 3.52
N VAL A 146 17.88 -8.15 3.46
CA VAL A 146 18.24 -6.80 3.99
C VAL A 146 17.48 -5.66 3.30
N LEU A 147 16.94 -5.87 2.08
CA LEU A 147 16.18 -4.87 1.33
C LEU A 147 14.72 -4.76 1.76
N ARG A 148 14.21 -5.61 2.64
CA ARG A 148 12.80 -5.65 3.04
C ARG A 148 12.30 -4.42 3.79
N SER A 149 13.18 -3.65 4.40
CA SER A 149 12.81 -2.50 5.23
C SER A 149 13.15 -1.18 4.54
N PHE A 150 12.12 -0.45 4.10
CA PHE A 150 12.26 0.87 3.48
C PHE A 150 13.07 1.87 4.33
N GLY A 151 12.83 1.88 5.64
CA GLY A 151 13.51 2.80 6.58
C GLY A 151 14.92 2.38 6.98
N SER A 152 15.43 1.23 6.50
CA SER A 152 16.79 0.82 6.85
C SER A 152 17.85 1.65 6.11
N LYS A 153 18.93 2.00 6.79
CA LYS A 153 20.06 2.69 6.17
C LYS A 153 20.61 1.92 4.97
N THR A 154 20.65 0.61 5.04
CA THR A 154 21.14 -0.25 3.95
C THR A 154 20.27 -0.11 2.72
N TYR A 155 18.92 -0.21 2.86
CA TYR A 155 18.01 -0.08 1.71
C TYR A 155 18.14 1.28 1.03
N GLN A 156 18.11 2.38 1.79
CA GLN A 156 18.21 3.74 1.24
C GLN A 156 19.55 3.96 0.51
N THR A 157 20.65 3.49 1.13
CA THR A 157 21.97 3.58 0.50
C THR A 157 22.05 2.76 -0.78
N PHE A 158 21.43 1.58 -0.82
CA PHE A 158 21.46 0.70 -1.99
C PHE A 158 20.62 1.23 -3.14
N LEU A 159 19.47 1.85 -2.87
CA LEU A 159 18.69 2.53 -3.90
C LEU A 159 19.52 3.58 -4.64
N ASP A 160 20.24 4.40 -3.89
CA ASP A 160 21.09 5.46 -4.48
C ASP A 160 22.30 4.91 -5.23
N LYS A 161 23.07 4.01 -4.59
CA LYS A 161 24.37 3.54 -5.13
C LYS A 161 24.23 2.61 -6.33
N PHE A 162 23.13 1.84 -6.41
CA PHE A 162 22.88 0.93 -7.54
C PHE A 162 22.07 1.58 -8.66
N LYS A 163 21.76 2.87 -8.54
CA LYS A 163 21.06 3.60 -9.59
C LYS A 163 21.94 3.64 -10.85
N GLY A 164 21.35 3.21 -11.98
CA GLY A 164 22.06 3.17 -13.25
C GLY A 164 22.82 1.86 -13.55
N VAL A 165 22.95 0.94 -12.60
CA VAL A 165 23.45 -0.42 -12.90
C VAL A 165 22.45 -1.11 -13.82
N ARG A 166 22.93 -1.56 -14.98
CA ARG A 166 22.08 -2.09 -16.05
C ARG A 166 21.54 -3.49 -15.75
N TYR A 167 22.38 -4.35 -15.20
CA TYR A 167 22.05 -5.74 -14.89
C TYR A 167 22.03 -5.95 -13.37
N LYS A 168 20.86 -6.28 -12.82
CA LYS A 168 20.67 -6.48 -11.38
C LYS A 168 19.97 -7.80 -11.11
N LEU A 169 20.57 -8.65 -10.31
CA LEU A 169 19.96 -9.88 -9.82
C LEU A 169 19.80 -9.81 -8.31
N VAL A 170 18.65 -10.25 -7.81
CA VAL A 170 18.35 -10.35 -6.38
C VAL A 170 17.98 -11.77 -6.05
N CYS A 171 18.64 -12.37 -5.06
CA CYS A 171 18.42 -13.76 -4.68
C CYS A 171 18.11 -13.87 -3.19
N THR A 172 17.02 -14.56 -2.84
CA THR A 172 16.69 -14.91 -1.44
C THR A 172 15.64 -16.02 -1.41
N ALA A 173 15.69 -16.85 -0.35
CA ALA A 173 14.66 -17.85 -0.08
C ALA A 173 13.50 -17.28 0.76
N THR A 174 13.69 -16.13 1.41
CA THR A 174 12.72 -15.53 2.34
C THR A 174 12.39 -14.08 1.94
N PRO A 175 11.73 -13.84 0.79
CA PRO A 175 11.53 -12.49 0.28
C PRO A 175 10.57 -11.65 1.14
N SER A 176 9.56 -12.25 1.76
CA SER A 176 8.53 -11.51 2.50
C SER A 176 7.93 -12.33 3.65
N PRO A 177 8.69 -12.59 4.72
CA PRO A 177 8.22 -13.41 5.83
C PRO A 177 7.19 -12.70 6.73
N ASN A 178 7.13 -11.37 6.73
CA ASN A 178 6.26 -10.63 7.64
C ASN A 178 5.02 -10.08 6.94
N ARG A 179 5.18 -9.42 5.78
CA ARG A 179 4.08 -8.72 5.09
C ARG A 179 4.35 -8.63 3.59
N TYR A 180 3.35 -8.81 2.77
CA TYR A 180 3.46 -8.75 1.30
C TYR A 180 4.05 -7.44 0.76
N LYS A 181 3.89 -6.33 1.49
CA LYS A 181 4.51 -5.05 1.14
C LYS A 181 6.04 -5.10 1.07
N GLU A 182 6.69 -6.09 1.68
CA GLU A 182 8.15 -6.22 1.62
C GLU A 182 8.63 -6.51 0.18
N LEU A 183 7.78 -7.14 -0.65
CA LEU A 183 8.09 -7.44 -2.05
C LEU A 183 8.30 -6.19 -2.91
N ILE A 184 7.55 -5.10 -2.63
CA ILE A 184 7.68 -3.88 -3.43
C ILE A 184 9.05 -3.20 -3.29
N HIS A 185 9.76 -3.46 -2.20
CA HIS A 185 11.09 -2.89 -2.01
C HIS A 185 12.12 -3.51 -2.96
N TYR A 186 11.99 -4.79 -3.27
CA TYR A 186 12.81 -5.42 -4.31
C TYR A 186 12.50 -4.86 -5.69
N ALA A 187 11.21 -4.65 -5.99
CA ALA A 187 10.80 -4.02 -7.26
C ALA A 187 11.39 -2.61 -7.41
N GLY A 188 11.40 -1.82 -6.33
CA GLY A 188 12.06 -0.50 -6.29
C GLY A 188 13.55 -0.57 -6.54
N TYR A 189 14.27 -1.52 -5.90
CA TYR A 189 15.69 -1.74 -6.12
C TYR A 189 16.01 -2.18 -7.56
N LEU A 190 15.14 -3.01 -8.15
CA LEU A 190 15.28 -3.52 -9.53
C LEU A 190 14.83 -2.51 -10.58
N ASP A 191 14.42 -1.31 -10.22
CA ASP A 191 13.85 -0.29 -11.11
C ASP A 191 12.64 -0.78 -11.93
N VAL A 192 11.85 -1.71 -11.38
CA VAL A 192 10.62 -2.22 -12.01
C VAL A 192 9.48 -1.24 -11.79
N MET A 193 9.34 -0.75 -10.57
CA MET A 193 8.35 0.26 -10.17
C MET A 193 8.84 0.96 -8.91
N ASP A 194 8.63 2.27 -8.82
CA ASP A 194 8.92 3.01 -7.59
C ASP A 194 8.10 2.46 -6.41
N THR A 195 8.75 2.39 -5.24
CA THR A 195 8.13 1.81 -4.04
C THR A 195 6.86 2.55 -3.62
N GLY A 196 6.82 3.88 -3.76
CA GLY A 196 5.64 4.70 -3.46
C GLY A 196 4.49 4.44 -4.43
N GLN A 197 4.80 4.32 -5.71
CA GLN A 197 3.83 3.94 -6.76
C GLN A 197 3.25 2.55 -6.48
N ALA A 198 4.09 1.55 -6.19
CA ALA A 198 3.63 0.20 -5.88
C ALA A 198 2.76 0.14 -4.61
N LEU A 199 3.10 0.93 -3.58
CA LEU A 199 2.28 1.06 -2.37
C LEU A 199 0.89 1.60 -2.70
N THR A 200 0.82 2.69 -3.46
CA THR A 200 -0.46 3.32 -3.82
C THR A 200 -1.30 2.42 -4.71
N ARG A 201 -0.66 1.72 -5.65
CA ARG A 201 -1.34 0.86 -6.61
C ARG A 201 -1.95 -0.40 -6.00
N PHE A 202 -1.27 -1.03 -5.05
CA PHE A 202 -1.63 -2.37 -4.59
C PHE A 202 -2.09 -2.44 -3.14
N PHE A 203 -1.82 -1.42 -2.31
CA PHE A 203 -2.05 -1.51 -0.87
C PHE A 203 -2.99 -0.43 -0.34
N GLN A 204 -3.86 -0.83 0.57
CA GLN A 204 -4.73 0.05 1.35
C GLN A 204 -4.34 0.04 2.83
N ARG A 205 -4.72 1.10 3.55
CA ARG A 205 -4.59 1.14 5.00
C ARG A 205 -5.65 0.27 5.65
N ASP A 206 -5.23 -0.55 6.57
CA ASP A 206 -6.14 -1.28 7.45
C ASP A 206 -6.77 -0.29 8.44
N SER A 207 -8.09 -0.11 8.37
CA SER A 207 -8.83 0.79 9.25
C SER A 207 -8.84 0.33 10.71
N THR A 208 -8.53 -0.94 10.98
CA THR A 208 -8.58 -1.55 12.31
C THR A 208 -7.24 -1.49 13.06
N LYS A 209 -6.11 -1.37 12.33
CA LYS A 209 -4.76 -1.36 12.92
C LYS A 209 -3.92 -0.23 12.32
N ALA A 210 -3.52 0.71 13.16
CA ALA A 210 -2.64 1.80 12.76
C ALA A 210 -1.34 1.27 12.11
N ASN A 211 -0.92 1.89 11.00
CA ASN A 211 0.27 1.53 10.23
C ASN A 211 0.27 0.12 9.58
N ASN A 212 -0.86 -0.56 9.54
CA ASN A 212 -0.99 -1.79 8.80
C ASN A 212 -1.45 -1.51 7.37
N LEU A 213 -0.73 -2.06 6.39
CA LEU A 213 -1.05 -1.99 4.96
C LEU A 213 -1.37 -3.39 4.47
N THR A 214 -2.54 -3.55 3.86
CA THR A 214 -3.01 -4.80 3.26
C THR A 214 -3.21 -4.60 1.76
N LEU A 215 -3.13 -5.67 0.99
CA LEU A 215 -3.47 -5.61 -0.44
C LEU A 215 -4.95 -5.26 -0.60
N TYR A 216 -5.27 -4.42 -1.59
CA TYR A 216 -6.66 -4.28 -2.02
C TYR A 216 -7.21 -5.65 -2.43
N PRO A 217 -8.38 -6.08 -1.93
CA PRO A 217 -8.94 -7.39 -2.27
C PRO A 217 -9.06 -7.62 -3.78
N HIS A 218 -9.52 -6.62 -4.53
CA HIS A 218 -9.69 -6.67 -5.98
C HIS A 218 -8.37 -6.60 -6.77
N LYS A 219 -7.26 -6.15 -6.14
CA LYS A 219 -5.92 -6.06 -6.75
C LYS A 219 -5.02 -7.26 -6.43
N GLN A 220 -5.50 -8.20 -5.65
CA GLN A 220 -4.66 -9.30 -5.17
C GLN A 220 -4.13 -10.16 -6.34
N GLU A 221 -4.95 -10.45 -7.33
CA GLU A 221 -4.51 -11.24 -8.50
C GLU A 221 -3.52 -10.45 -9.37
N GLU A 222 -3.83 -9.18 -9.66
CA GLU A 222 -2.94 -8.30 -10.43
C GLU A 222 -1.57 -8.15 -9.77
N PHE A 223 -1.53 -7.96 -8.45
CA PHE A 223 -0.28 -7.88 -7.70
C PHE A 223 0.59 -9.12 -7.88
N TRP A 224 0.01 -10.32 -7.76
CA TRP A 224 0.77 -11.54 -7.90
C TRP A 224 1.21 -11.81 -9.33
N LEU A 225 0.39 -11.48 -10.31
CA LEU A 225 0.77 -11.52 -11.73
C LEU A 225 1.92 -10.54 -12.01
N TRP A 226 1.83 -9.33 -11.49
CA TRP A 226 2.90 -8.33 -11.58
C TRP A 226 4.20 -8.82 -10.94
N VAL A 227 4.16 -9.38 -9.74
CA VAL A 227 5.35 -9.95 -9.08
C VAL A 227 5.98 -11.03 -9.97
N SER A 228 5.19 -11.90 -10.59
CA SER A 228 5.71 -12.98 -11.44
C SER A 228 6.37 -12.49 -12.74
N THR A 229 6.20 -11.21 -13.14
CA THR A 229 6.90 -10.64 -14.29
C THR A 229 8.36 -10.31 -14.04
N TRP A 230 8.75 -10.14 -12.78
CA TRP A 230 10.11 -9.75 -12.38
C TRP A 230 10.75 -10.65 -11.32
N ALA A 231 9.98 -11.50 -10.67
CA ALA A 231 10.46 -12.44 -9.66
C ALA A 231 10.08 -13.88 -10.03
N LEU A 232 11.08 -14.74 -10.17
CA LEU A 232 10.89 -16.17 -10.27
C LEU A 232 10.72 -16.76 -8.88
N CYS A 233 9.57 -17.36 -8.62
CA CYS A 233 9.22 -17.91 -7.31
C CYS A 233 8.93 -19.41 -7.45
N ILE A 234 9.87 -20.26 -7.06
CA ILE A 234 9.74 -21.71 -7.12
C ILE A 234 10.16 -22.37 -5.82
N GLN A 235 9.49 -23.45 -5.45
CA GLN A 235 9.81 -24.30 -4.31
C GLN A 235 10.60 -25.55 -4.71
N ARG A 236 10.36 -26.03 -5.93
CA ARG A 236 10.94 -27.26 -6.49
C ARG A 236 10.97 -27.21 -8.01
N PRO A 237 11.77 -28.06 -8.66
CA PRO A 237 11.88 -28.07 -10.11
C PRO A 237 10.56 -28.28 -10.87
N SER A 238 9.62 -29.04 -10.28
CA SER A 238 8.30 -29.28 -10.88
C SER A 238 7.43 -28.04 -11.01
N ASP A 239 7.73 -26.96 -10.32
CA ASP A 239 7.05 -25.67 -10.51
C ASP A 239 7.35 -25.05 -11.89
N LEU A 240 8.43 -25.50 -12.55
CA LEU A 240 8.76 -25.19 -13.95
C LEU A 240 8.58 -26.39 -14.89
N GLY A 241 7.92 -27.47 -14.43
CA GLY A 241 7.64 -28.66 -15.23
C GLY A 241 8.77 -29.70 -15.29
N TYR A 242 9.79 -29.58 -14.44
CA TYR A 242 10.91 -30.53 -14.36
C TYR A 242 10.70 -31.58 -13.27
N ASN A 243 11.54 -32.63 -13.29
CA ASN A 243 11.50 -33.70 -12.27
C ASN A 243 12.08 -33.19 -10.94
N ASP A 244 11.47 -33.63 -9.84
CA ASP A 244 11.89 -33.31 -8.46
C ASP A 244 12.92 -34.31 -7.87
N ASP A 245 13.64 -35.06 -8.68
CA ASP A 245 14.64 -36.02 -8.21
C ASP A 245 15.69 -35.32 -7.34
N GLY A 246 15.82 -35.80 -6.09
CA GLY A 246 16.69 -35.23 -5.06
C GLY A 246 16.10 -34.03 -4.31
N TYR A 247 14.93 -33.54 -4.69
CA TYR A 247 14.24 -32.43 -4.01
C TYR A 247 13.03 -32.88 -3.19
N ASN A 248 12.69 -34.18 -3.23
CA ASN A 248 11.66 -34.76 -2.38
C ASN A 248 12.22 -34.98 -0.99
N LEU A 249 11.96 -34.01 -0.09
CA LEU A 249 12.43 -34.04 1.29
C LEU A 249 11.53 -34.94 2.16
N PRO A 250 12.10 -35.68 3.12
CA PRO A 250 11.31 -36.37 4.14
C PRO A 250 10.44 -35.36 4.91
N PRO A 251 9.34 -35.84 5.56
CA PRO A 251 8.53 -34.96 6.39
C PRO A 251 9.33 -34.27 7.49
N LEU A 252 9.11 -33.00 7.72
CA LEU A 252 9.68 -32.21 8.80
C LEU A 252 8.86 -32.47 10.08
N ASP A 253 9.53 -32.93 11.17
CA ASP A 253 8.94 -33.12 12.50
C ASP A 253 9.36 -31.96 13.41
N VAL A 254 8.41 -31.12 13.85
CA VAL A 254 8.68 -29.99 14.74
C VAL A 254 8.08 -30.30 16.11
N ARG A 255 8.93 -30.42 17.12
CA ARG A 255 8.56 -30.76 18.50
C ARG A 255 8.68 -29.54 19.40
N TYR A 256 7.66 -29.29 20.18
CA TYR A 256 7.58 -28.14 21.06
C TYR A 256 7.72 -28.58 22.52
N HIS A 257 8.71 -28.01 23.23
CA HIS A 257 9.03 -28.30 24.61
C HIS A 257 8.75 -27.05 25.47
N GLU A 258 7.58 -27.00 26.06
CA GLU A 258 7.18 -25.94 26.98
C GLU A 258 7.74 -26.20 28.37
N LEU A 259 8.42 -25.22 28.94
CA LEU A 259 8.95 -25.24 30.29
C LEU A 259 8.13 -24.30 31.19
N PRO A 260 7.81 -24.74 32.45
CA PRO A 260 7.08 -23.89 33.38
C PRO A 260 7.92 -22.72 33.83
N VAL A 261 7.27 -21.57 34.03
CA VAL A 261 7.89 -20.37 34.59
C VAL A 261 7.87 -20.41 36.11
N ASP A 262 9.01 -20.13 36.76
CA ASP A 262 9.07 -19.92 38.18
C ASP A 262 8.41 -18.56 38.54
N ASN A 263 7.22 -18.63 39.11
CA ASN A 263 6.44 -17.46 39.51
C ASN A 263 6.78 -16.91 40.90
N THR A 264 7.74 -17.51 41.60
CA THR A 264 8.15 -17.06 42.97
C THR A 264 8.73 -15.63 42.94
N GLU A 265 9.27 -15.18 41.80
CA GLU A 265 9.83 -13.85 41.59
C GLU A 265 8.99 -13.02 40.55
N ALA A 266 7.65 -13.10 40.59
CA ALA A 266 6.79 -12.41 39.64
C ALA A 266 6.84 -10.87 39.69
N GLY A 267 7.53 -10.29 40.72
CA GLY A 267 7.72 -8.85 40.85
C GLY A 267 6.45 -8.09 41.27
N PHE A 268 6.50 -6.77 41.15
CA PHE A 268 5.40 -5.87 41.51
C PHE A 268 4.81 -5.22 40.26
N ASP A 269 3.52 -4.93 40.27
CA ASP A 269 2.87 -4.13 39.22
C ASP A 269 3.27 -2.63 39.38
N LYS A 270 2.84 -1.81 38.41
CA LYS A 270 3.09 -0.34 38.46
C LYS A 270 2.41 0.41 39.61
N PHE A 271 1.59 -0.28 40.41
CA PHE A 271 0.94 0.25 41.60
C PHE A 271 1.55 -0.31 42.88
N GLY A 272 2.62 -1.15 42.80
CA GLY A 272 3.31 -1.72 43.94
C GLY A 272 2.66 -2.97 44.54
N GLN A 273 1.70 -3.61 43.85
CA GLN A 273 1.13 -4.89 44.29
C GLN A 273 1.95 -6.04 43.73
N GLY A 274 2.23 -7.05 44.56
CA GLY A 274 2.91 -8.27 44.11
C GLY A 274 2.08 -9.03 43.05
N LYS A 275 2.70 -9.35 41.94
CA LYS A 275 2.08 -10.14 40.88
C LYS A 275 2.05 -11.61 41.23
N LEU A 276 0.94 -12.29 40.95
CA LEU A 276 0.79 -13.74 41.13
C LEU A 276 1.42 -14.54 40.00
N LEU A 277 1.53 -13.93 38.80
CA LEU A 277 2.09 -14.54 37.59
C LEU A 277 3.03 -13.52 36.92
N ARG A 278 4.07 -14.03 36.24
CA ARG A 278 4.94 -13.21 35.38
C ARG A 278 4.16 -12.70 34.18
N ASP A 279 4.51 -11.50 33.74
CA ASP A 279 3.95 -10.95 32.48
C ASP A 279 4.44 -11.76 31.28
N ALA A 280 3.57 -11.91 30.27
CA ALA A 280 3.96 -12.48 28.99
C ALA A 280 5.05 -11.63 28.29
N ALA A 281 5.99 -12.28 27.63
CA ALA A 281 7.05 -11.63 26.86
C ALA A 281 6.48 -11.05 25.56
N LEU A 282 6.06 -9.79 25.59
CA LEU A 282 5.41 -9.09 24.46
C LEU A 282 6.38 -8.25 23.61
N SER A 283 7.64 -8.13 24.03
CA SER A 283 8.64 -7.32 23.34
C SER A 283 9.98 -8.05 23.21
N LEU A 284 10.86 -7.56 22.32
CA LEU A 284 12.24 -8.07 22.20
C LEU A 284 13.03 -7.96 23.50
N GLN A 285 12.78 -6.94 24.29
CA GLN A 285 13.45 -6.76 25.59
C GLN A 285 12.96 -7.76 26.63
N ASP A 286 11.67 -8.06 26.66
CA ASP A 286 11.07 -9.06 27.55
C ASP A 286 11.56 -10.46 27.18
N ALA A 287 11.60 -10.79 25.89
CA ALA A 287 12.14 -12.04 25.39
C ALA A 287 13.62 -12.24 25.79
N ALA A 288 14.44 -11.20 25.66
CA ALA A 288 15.86 -11.25 26.05
C ALA A 288 16.06 -11.42 27.56
N ARG A 289 15.18 -10.83 28.39
CA ARG A 289 15.22 -11.03 29.84
C ARG A 289 14.83 -12.45 30.21
N GLU A 290 13.72 -12.96 29.69
CA GLU A 290 13.24 -14.32 29.94
C GLU A 290 14.28 -15.37 29.55
N LYS A 291 14.94 -15.19 28.39
CA LYS A 291 16.04 -16.05 27.97
C LYS A 291 17.18 -16.13 28.98
N ARG A 292 17.57 -15.02 29.60
CA ARG A 292 18.66 -15.00 30.59
C ARG A 292 18.27 -15.71 31.88
N GLU A 293 17.05 -15.52 32.35
CA GLU A 293 16.55 -16.08 33.60
C GLU A 293 16.31 -17.59 33.51
N SER A 294 16.01 -18.11 32.31
CA SER A 294 15.66 -19.52 32.08
C SER A 294 16.76 -20.39 31.46
N ILE A 295 18.00 -19.89 31.30
CA ILE A 295 19.13 -20.58 30.65
C ILE A 295 19.31 -22.00 31.18
N MET A 296 19.38 -22.17 32.50
CA MET A 296 19.68 -23.47 33.10
C MET A 296 18.60 -24.52 32.83
N ALA A 297 17.32 -24.13 32.88
CA ALA A 297 16.20 -25.02 32.59
C ALA A 297 16.18 -25.45 31.12
N ARG A 298 16.41 -24.52 30.21
CA ARG A 298 16.45 -24.79 28.76
C ARG A 298 17.63 -25.71 28.40
N VAL A 299 18.80 -25.42 28.93
CA VAL A 299 20.00 -26.23 28.68
C VAL A 299 19.86 -27.65 29.29
N ALA A 300 19.21 -27.78 30.43
CA ALA A 300 18.91 -29.09 31.00
C ALA A 300 17.99 -29.92 30.10
N LYS A 301 16.94 -29.27 29.52
CA LYS A 301 16.06 -29.93 28.55
C LYS A 301 16.76 -30.27 27.24
N ALA A 302 17.62 -29.38 26.74
CA ALA A 302 18.44 -29.65 25.55
C ALA A 302 19.36 -30.87 25.78
N LYS A 303 19.98 -30.99 26.96
CA LYS A 303 20.79 -32.15 27.35
C LYS A 303 19.96 -33.44 27.36
N GLU A 304 18.77 -33.43 27.97
CA GLU A 304 17.85 -34.57 27.97
C GLU A 304 17.54 -35.04 26.54
N ILE A 305 17.25 -34.11 25.62
CA ILE A 305 16.98 -34.43 24.22
C ILE A 305 18.19 -35.04 23.53
N VAL A 306 19.39 -34.50 23.72
CA VAL A 306 20.63 -35.02 23.16
C VAL A 306 20.94 -36.44 23.71
N GLU A 307 20.74 -36.68 25.01
CA GLU A 307 20.98 -37.98 25.67
C GLU A 307 19.94 -39.04 25.25
N SER A 308 18.74 -38.62 24.80
CA SER A 308 17.72 -39.53 24.31
C SER A 308 18.06 -40.20 22.96
N ASP A 309 19.04 -39.62 22.22
CA ASP A 309 19.48 -40.13 20.92
C ASP A 309 21.02 -40.00 20.80
N PRO A 310 21.77 -40.93 21.43
CA PRO A 310 23.23 -40.78 21.58
C PRO A 310 24.00 -40.90 20.26
N GLU A 311 23.42 -41.52 19.23
CA GLU A 311 24.09 -41.72 17.94
C GLU A 311 23.85 -40.54 16.96
N ALA A 312 22.79 -39.73 17.15
CA ALA A 312 22.44 -38.67 16.24
C ALA A 312 23.39 -37.46 16.36
N HIS A 313 23.61 -36.80 15.23
CA HIS A 313 24.29 -35.53 15.19
C HIS A 313 23.29 -34.39 15.46
N PHE A 314 23.64 -33.45 16.35
CA PHE A 314 22.79 -32.34 16.73
C PHE A 314 23.45 -30.98 16.49
N ILE A 315 22.64 -30.03 16.02
CA ILE A 315 22.95 -28.60 16.09
C ILE A 315 22.14 -27.99 17.23
N LEU A 316 22.84 -27.32 18.17
CA LEU A 316 22.22 -26.53 19.24
C LEU A 316 22.31 -25.05 18.89
N TRP A 317 21.17 -24.48 18.51
CA TRP A 317 21.07 -23.06 18.22
C TRP A 317 20.85 -22.27 19.50
N HIS A 318 21.71 -21.29 19.74
CA HIS A 318 21.63 -20.38 20.89
C HIS A 318 21.79 -18.93 20.44
N ASP A 319 21.37 -17.95 21.28
CA ASP A 319 21.45 -16.54 20.98
C ASP A 319 22.42 -15.81 21.94
N LEU A 320 22.47 -16.23 23.20
CA LEU A 320 23.27 -15.57 24.22
C LEU A 320 24.61 -16.26 24.44
N GLU A 321 25.65 -15.51 24.84
CA GLU A 321 26.93 -16.07 25.21
C GLU A 321 26.84 -16.92 26.49
N ASP A 322 25.98 -16.54 27.42
CA ASP A 322 25.73 -17.31 28.64
C ASP A 322 25.08 -18.66 28.35
N GLU A 323 24.20 -18.73 27.35
CA GLU A 323 23.64 -19.99 26.84
C GLU A 323 24.77 -20.90 26.29
N ARG A 324 25.68 -20.34 25.50
CA ARG A 324 26.86 -21.06 24.98
C ARG A 324 27.68 -21.70 26.11
N HIS A 325 28.04 -20.88 27.14
CA HIS A 325 28.80 -21.38 28.28
C HIS A 325 28.05 -22.46 29.08
N ALA A 326 26.74 -22.28 29.26
CA ALA A 326 25.90 -23.27 29.93
C ALA A 326 25.81 -24.59 29.10
N ILE A 327 25.66 -24.52 27.80
CA ILE A 327 25.66 -25.69 26.89
C ILE A 327 27.01 -26.41 27.00
N LYS A 328 28.13 -25.70 26.92
CA LYS A 328 29.46 -26.28 27.03
C LYS A 328 29.68 -26.97 28.38
N LYS A 329 29.17 -26.41 29.44
CA LYS A 329 29.23 -27.01 30.80
C LYS A 329 28.36 -28.27 30.89
N ALA A 330 27.18 -28.29 30.29
CA ALA A 330 26.23 -29.40 30.35
C ALA A 330 26.57 -30.55 29.39
N LEU A 331 27.14 -30.21 28.22
CA LEU A 331 27.56 -31.09 27.13
C LEU A 331 29.03 -30.79 26.77
N PRO A 332 30.02 -31.30 27.51
CA PRO A 332 31.43 -30.96 27.30
C PRO A 332 31.97 -31.34 25.91
N GLU A 333 31.38 -32.32 25.24
CA GLU A 333 31.73 -32.75 23.89
C GLU A 333 31.25 -31.81 22.79
N ALA A 334 30.32 -30.86 23.06
CA ALA A 334 29.82 -29.92 22.06
C ALA A 334 30.96 -29.01 21.57
N VAL A 335 31.12 -28.95 20.27
CA VAL A 335 32.04 -28.00 19.60
C VAL A 335 31.33 -26.67 19.47
N GLU A 336 31.99 -25.60 19.87
CA GLU A 336 31.42 -24.25 19.88
C GLU A 336 31.91 -23.43 18.70
N ILE A 337 30.98 -22.69 18.07
CA ILE A 337 31.32 -21.67 17.07
C ILE A 337 30.77 -20.32 17.53
N TYR A 338 31.63 -19.30 17.63
CA TYR A 338 31.28 -17.95 18.09
C TYR A 338 32.04 -16.85 17.33
N GLY A 339 31.56 -15.61 17.41
CA GLY A 339 32.04 -14.52 16.54
C GLY A 339 33.53 -14.14 16.71
N SER A 340 34.07 -14.23 17.92
CA SER A 340 35.47 -13.89 18.19
C SER A 340 36.45 -15.07 17.99
N LEU A 341 35.95 -16.22 17.51
CA LEU A 341 36.82 -17.37 17.19
C LEU A 341 37.64 -17.03 15.94
N ASP A 342 38.91 -17.51 15.93
CA ASP A 342 39.75 -17.40 14.73
C ASP A 342 39.06 -17.95 13.49
N ILE A 343 39.19 -17.27 12.35
CA ILE A 343 38.43 -17.57 11.13
C ILE A 343 38.77 -18.97 10.62
N ASP A 344 40.04 -19.35 10.60
CA ASP A 344 40.49 -20.62 10.07
C ASP A 344 40.00 -21.78 10.98
N LEU A 345 40.08 -21.59 12.29
CA LEU A 345 39.55 -22.56 13.25
C LEU A 345 38.03 -22.67 13.18
N ARG A 346 37.33 -21.57 12.94
CA ARG A 346 35.87 -21.60 12.73
C ARG A 346 35.50 -22.40 11.47
N GLU A 347 36.18 -22.12 10.36
CA GLU A 347 35.99 -22.86 9.11
C GLU A 347 36.28 -24.36 9.29
N GLN A 348 37.37 -24.72 9.97
CA GLN A 348 37.69 -26.09 10.22
C GLN A 348 36.61 -26.81 11.05
N ARG A 349 36.08 -26.18 12.10
CA ARG A 349 34.98 -26.74 12.92
C ARG A 349 33.69 -26.96 12.14
N ILE A 350 33.37 -26.04 11.23
CA ILE A 350 32.23 -26.16 10.31
C ILE A 350 32.42 -27.38 9.39
N ILE A 351 33.60 -27.51 8.81
CA ILE A 351 33.95 -28.66 7.94
C ILE A 351 33.87 -29.96 8.72
N ASP A 352 34.46 -30.04 9.90
CA ASP A 352 34.46 -31.25 10.74
C ASP A 352 33.05 -31.71 11.09
N PHE A 353 32.12 -30.76 11.36
CA PHE A 353 30.75 -31.11 11.60
C PHE A 353 30.02 -31.51 10.31
N SER A 354 30.23 -30.79 9.19
CA SER A 354 29.64 -31.10 7.88
C SER A 354 30.04 -32.47 7.36
N GLU A 355 31.24 -32.97 7.71
CA GLU A 355 31.77 -34.28 7.34
C GLU A 355 31.48 -35.36 8.38
N GLY A 356 30.70 -35.05 9.41
CA GLY A 356 30.30 -36.00 10.45
C GLY A 356 31.41 -36.39 11.43
N ARG A 357 32.56 -35.66 11.44
CA ARG A 357 33.66 -35.92 12.40
C ARG A 357 33.35 -35.43 13.83
N THR A 358 32.38 -34.58 13.95
CA THR A 358 31.91 -34.00 15.21
C THR A 358 30.42 -34.26 15.36
N ARG A 359 29.96 -34.75 16.50
CA ARG A 359 28.55 -35.10 16.74
C ARG A 359 27.69 -33.92 17.18
N LEU A 360 28.21 -33.06 18.04
CA LEU A 360 27.45 -31.91 18.61
C LEU A 360 28.09 -30.59 18.21
N LEU A 361 27.28 -29.69 17.64
CA LEU A 361 27.67 -28.34 17.30
C LEU A 361 26.80 -27.33 18.05
N ALA A 362 27.42 -26.40 18.79
CA ALA A 362 26.72 -25.28 19.42
C ALA A 362 27.12 -23.97 18.75
N THR A 363 26.15 -23.23 18.20
CA THR A 363 26.43 -22.02 17.44
C THR A 363 25.23 -21.07 17.42
N LYS A 364 25.48 -19.78 17.10
CA LYS A 364 24.41 -18.80 16.86
C LYS A 364 23.84 -18.94 15.46
N LYS A 365 22.55 -18.67 15.33
CA LYS A 365 21.83 -18.66 14.04
C LYS A 365 22.52 -17.72 13.03
N GLU A 366 22.93 -16.53 13.45
CA GLU A 366 23.60 -15.51 12.62
C GLU A 366 24.98 -15.93 12.11
N ILE A 367 25.70 -16.79 12.85
CA ILE A 367 27.10 -17.17 12.51
C ILE A 367 27.14 -18.36 11.56
N SER A 368 26.38 -19.41 11.84
CA SER A 368 26.38 -20.65 11.06
C SER A 368 25.02 -20.90 10.38
N GLY A 369 24.10 -19.97 10.50
CA GLY A 369 22.79 -20.00 9.83
C GLY A 369 22.85 -19.66 8.35
N SER A 370 24.00 -19.24 7.78
CA SER A 370 24.15 -18.97 6.35
C SER A 370 25.39 -19.68 5.79
N GLY A 371 25.27 -20.28 4.60
CA GLY A 371 26.38 -20.85 3.84
C GLY A 371 26.88 -22.25 4.24
N CYS A 372 26.29 -22.95 5.22
CA CYS A 372 26.77 -24.26 5.68
C CYS A 372 25.84 -25.40 5.24
N ASN A 373 26.42 -26.53 4.83
CA ASN A 373 25.71 -27.73 4.34
C ASN A 373 25.84 -28.87 5.35
N PHE A 374 24.95 -28.96 6.34
CA PHE A 374 25.01 -29.94 7.43
C PHE A 374 24.15 -31.19 7.19
N GLN A 375 23.28 -31.18 6.18
CA GLN A 375 22.25 -32.20 5.92
C GLN A 375 22.80 -33.58 5.61
N ARG A 376 24.07 -33.70 5.27
CA ARG A 376 24.67 -35.04 4.95
C ARG A 376 24.77 -35.96 6.14
N HIS A 377 25.00 -35.41 7.33
CA HIS A 377 25.22 -36.16 8.55
C HIS A 377 24.32 -35.76 9.70
N CYS A 378 23.64 -34.59 9.58
CA CYS A 378 22.80 -34.07 10.64
C CYS A 378 21.35 -33.95 10.19
N HIS A 379 20.44 -34.51 10.97
CA HIS A 379 18.99 -34.41 10.79
C HIS A 379 18.28 -33.98 12.08
N ARG A 380 19.02 -33.57 13.12
CA ARG A 380 18.48 -33.14 14.42
C ARG A 380 18.95 -31.70 14.74
N ALA A 381 18.04 -30.83 15.10
CA ALA A 381 18.38 -29.48 15.58
C ALA A 381 17.55 -29.13 16.82
N ILE A 382 18.18 -28.42 17.75
CA ILE A 382 17.56 -27.93 18.98
C ILE A 382 17.68 -26.41 19.01
N PHE A 383 16.55 -25.70 19.06
CA PHE A 383 16.52 -24.29 19.42
C PHE A 383 16.41 -24.19 20.93
N VAL A 384 17.51 -23.77 21.58
CA VAL A 384 17.61 -23.68 23.04
C VAL A 384 16.77 -22.50 23.58
N GLY A 385 16.29 -21.63 22.72
CA GLY A 385 15.31 -20.56 22.98
C GLY A 385 14.79 -19.99 21.69
N ILE A 386 13.72 -19.20 21.80
CA ILE A 386 13.05 -18.56 20.67
C ILE A 386 13.09 -17.04 20.79
N ASP A 387 12.94 -16.35 19.65
CA ASP A 387 12.79 -14.89 19.53
C ASP A 387 11.86 -14.55 18.37
N TYR A 388 11.67 -13.26 18.08
CA TYR A 388 10.82 -12.78 16.99
C TYR A 388 11.50 -12.80 15.61
N GLU A 389 12.80 -13.22 15.51
CA GLU A 389 13.62 -13.17 14.30
C GLU A 389 13.35 -14.39 13.39
N PHE A 390 12.21 -14.35 12.67
CA PHE A 390 11.76 -15.44 11.82
C PHE A 390 12.76 -15.81 10.72
N ASN A 391 13.46 -14.84 10.15
CA ASN A 391 14.40 -15.10 9.05
C ASN A 391 15.56 -16.00 9.48
N ASP A 392 16.16 -15.72 10.64
CA ASP A 392 17.27 -16.53 11.17
C ASP A 392 16.80 -17.90 11.62
N PHE A 393 15.58 -17.96 12.17
CA PHE A 393 14.94 -19.20 12.55
C PHE A 393 14.71 -20.13 11.34
N ILE A 394 14.10 -19.65 10.26
CA ILE A 394 13.83 -20.48 9.08
C ILE A 394 15.12 -20.86 8.33
N GLN A 395 16.10 -19.96 8.25
CA GLN A 395 17.41 -20.27 7.68
C GLN A 395 18.13 -21.37 8.47
N ALA A 396 18.08 -21.34 9.80
CA ALA A 396 18.68 -22.35 10.66
C ALA A 396 18.06 -23.73 10.43
N ILE A 397 16.74 -23.83 10.27
CA ILE A 397 16.05 -25.08 9.92
C ILE A 397 16.56 -25.61 8.59
N HIS A 398 16.68 -24.77 7.59
CA HIS A 398 17.09 -25.16 6.24
C HIS A 398 18.62 -25.43 6.09
N ARG A 399 19.40 -25.43 7.18
CA ARG A 399 20.76 -25.96 7.17
C ARG A 399 20.78 -27.48 7.15
N ILE A 400 19.76 -28.14 7.69
CA ILE A 400 19.60 -29.57 7.70
C ILE A 400 18.41 -30.07 6.88
N TYR A 401 17.37 -29.24 6.70
CA TYR A 401 16.17 -29.52 5.88
C TYR A 401 16.31 -28.92 4.48
N ARG A 402 17.07 -29.58 3.61
CA ARG A 402 17.38 -29.11 2.27
C ARG A 402 17.72 -30.26 1.30
N PHE A 403 17.96 -29.93 0.03
CA PHE A 403 18.34 -30.85 -1.04
C PHE A 403 19.35 -31.94 -0.57
N LEU A 404 19.12 -33.18 -0.96
CA LEU A 404 19.86 -34.38 -0.57
C LEU A 404 19.70 -34.84 0.90
N GLN A 405 18.79 -34.29 1.66
CA GLN A 405 18.43 -34.89 2.95
C GLN A 405 17.58 -36.15 2.74
N THR A 406 18.02 -37.26 3.28
CA THR A 406 17.35 -38.57 3.19
C THR A 406 16.70 -39.03 4.49
N GLU A 407 17.15 -38.48 5.63
CA GLU A 407 16.63 -38.78 6.93
C GLU A 407 15.50 -37.85 7.36
N GLN A 408 14.57 -38.33 8.17
CA GLN A 408 13.53 -37.44 8.75
C GLN A 408 14.17 -36.38 9.63
N VAL A 409 13.96 -35.11 9.29
CA VAL A 409 14.46 -33.97 10.05
C VAL A 409 13.55 -33.71 11.25
N ILE A 410 14.17 -33.65 12.44
CA ILE A 410 13.49 -33.34 13.70
C ILE A 410 14.04 -32.04 14.27
N ILE A 411 13.14 -31.10 14.52
CA ILE A 411 13.43 -29.78 15.10
C ILE A 411 12.79 -29.71 16.49
N ASP A 412 13.62 -29.65 17.51
CA ASP A 412 13.18 -29.50 18.90
C ASP A 412 13.23 -28.00 19.29
N ILE A 413 12.09 -27.39 19.65
CA ILE A 413 11.97 -26.01 20.04
C ILE A 413 11.67 -25.93 21.54
N ILE A 414 12.60 -25.34 22.30
CA ILE A 414 12.46 -25.17 23.76
C ILE A 414 12.06 -23.74 24.04
N TYR A 415 10.97 -23.54 24.77
CA TYR A 415 10.45 -22.23 25.14
C TYR A 415 9.81 -22.23 26.52
N MET A 416 9.72 -21.06 27.14
CA MET A 416 9.06 -20.87 28.42
C MET A 416 7.56 -20.60 28.23
N GLU A 417 6.75 -20.93 29.21
CA GLU A 417 5.31 -20.61 29.22
C GLU A 417 5.01 -19.13 28.94
N SER A 418 5.85 -18.22 29.43
CA SER A 418 5.78 -16.76 29.18
C SER A 418 6.08 -16.36 27.72
N GLU A 419 6.65 -17.26 26.90
CA GLU A 419 7.04 -17.02 25.51
C GLU A 419 6.01 -17.58 24.49
N ARG A 420 4.84 -18.04 24.93
CA ARG A 420 3.77 -18.55 24.03
C ARG A 420 3.41 -17.59 22.90
N GLU A 421 3.38 -16.27 23.20
CA GLU A 421 3.09 -15.26 22.18
C GLU A 421 4.22 -15.12 21.14
N ILE A 422 5.47 -15.34 21.53
CA ILE A 422 6.62 -15.37 20.61
C ILE A 422 6.49 -16.58 19.69
N LEU A 423 6.20 -17.76 20.24
CA LEU A 423 6.00 -18.97 19.45
C LEU A 423 4.85 -18.81 18.45
N LYS A 424 3.72 -18.28 18.91
CA LYS A 424 2.56 -18.01 18.05
C LYS A 424 2.91 -17.04 16.90
N ALA A 425 3.64 -15.98 17.20
CA ALA A 425 4.10 -15.02 16.17
C ALA A 425 5.04 -15.68 15.14
N LEU A 426 5.92 -16.58 15.56
CA LEU A 426 6.78 -17.35 14.65
C LEU A 426 5.97 -18.32 13.77
N GLN A 427 4.99 -19.02 14.36
CA GLN A 427 4.10 -19.92 13.62
C GLN A 427 3.26 -19.18 12.57
N GLU A 428 2.65 -18.05 12.94
CA GLU A 428 1.90 -17.20 12.01
C GLU A 428 2.76 -16.70 10.84
N LYS A 429 4.01 -16.30 11.11
CA LYS A 429 4.95 -15.89 10.06
C LYS A 429 5.33 -17.07 9.15
N TRP A 430 5.49 -18.26 9.71
CA TRP A 430 5.81 -19.46 8.94
C TRP A 430 4.66 -19.87 8.02
N GLU A 431 3.44 -19.87 8.54
CA GLU A 431 2.22 -20.15 7.75
C GLU A 431 2.06 -19.13 6.61
N ASN A 432 2.23 -17.83 6.90
CA ASN A 432 2.17 -16.76 5.90
C ASN A 432 3.25 -16.91 4.81
N HIS A 433 4.47 -17.27 5.21
CA HIS A 433 5.57 -17.54 4.30
C HIS A 433 5.25 -18.70 3.35
N ASN A 434 4.79 -19.82 3.89
CA ASN A 434 4.41 -21.02 3.11
C ASN A 434 3.24 -20.73 2.17
N ALA A 435 2.21 -20.02 2.64
CA ALA A 435 1.05 -19.64 1.83
C ALA A 435 1.44 -18.74 0.66
N MET A 436 2.35 -17.78 0.90
CA MET A 436 2.88 -16.91 -0.14
C MET A 436 3.68 -17.70 -1.19
N GLN A 437 4.58 -18.56 -0.73
CA GLN A 437 5.41 -19.37 -1.63
C GLN A 437 4.53 -20.28 -2.49
N GLU A 438 3.54 -20.96 -1.92
CA GLU A 438 2.64 -21.84 -2.67
C GLU A 438 1.82 -21.05 -3.71
N LYS A 439 1.35 -19.86 -3.35
CA LYS A 439 0.61 -19.00 -4.27
C LYS A 439 1.44 -18.59 -5.47
N LEU A 440 2.68 -18.16 -5.24
CA LEU A 440 3.61 -17.76 -6.30
C LEU A 440 4.08 -18.95 -7.15
N ALA A 441 4.42 -20.08 -6.52
CA ALA A 441 4.74 -21.31 -7.24
C ALA A 441 3.57 -21.79 -8.09
N GLY A 442 2.34 -21.67 -7.58
CA GLY A 442 1.12 -21.97 -8.34
C GLY A 442 0.92 -21.08 -9.57
N LEU A 443 1.40 -19.83 -9.57
CA LEU A 443 1.44 -18.97 -10.76
C LEU A 443 2.50 -19.45 -11.75
N MET A 444 3.69 -19.81 -11.26
CA MET A 444 4.75 -20.36 -12.12
C MET A 444 4.29 -21.66 -12.81
N ARG A 445 3.63 -22.56 -12.10
CA ARG A 445 3.05 -23.78 -12.70
C ARG A 445 2.03 -23.48 -13.81
N ARG A 446 1.23 -22.41 -13.68
CA ARG A 446 0.19 -22.03 -14.64
C ARG A 446 0.70 -21.25 -15.84
N HIS A 447 1.65 -20.34 -15.64
CA HIS A 447 2.10 -19.39 -16.67
C HIS A 447 3.52 -19.62 -17.15
N GLY A 448 4.32 -20.43 -16.44
CA GLY A 448 5.74 -20.63 -16.72
C GLY A 448 6.53 -19.32 -16.62
N LEU A 449 7.62 -19.26 -17.37
CA LEU A 449 8.46 -18.06 -17.51
C LEU A 449 8.00 -17.14 -18.66
N ASN A 450 6.84 -17.43 -19.28
CA ASN A 450 6.35 -16.68 -20.44
C ASN A 450 5.45 -15.53 -20.03
N ASN A 451 5.96 -14.30 -20.11
CA ASN A 451 5.21 -13.10 -19.81
C ASN A 451 3.99 -12.86 -20.72
N GLN A 452 3.93 -13.44 -21.94
CA GLN A 452 2.80 -13.21 -22.85
C GLN A 452 1.46 -13.75 -22.33
N SER A 453 1.48 -14.88 -21.60
CA SER A 453 0.25 -15.41 -20.98
C SER A 453 -0.24 -14.54 -19.81
N ILE A 454 0.70 -13.91 -19.11
CA ILE A 454 0.42 -12.95 -18.02
C ILE A 454 -0.18 -11.67 -18.62
N ILE A 455 0.43 -11.14 -19.69
CA ILE A 455 -0.06 -9.95 -20.41
C ILE A 455 -1.51 -10.15 -20.87
N LYS A 456 -1.79 -11.26 -21.55
CA LYS A 456 -3.17 -11.57 -22.02
C LYS A 456 -4.19 -11.63 -20.89
N ARG A 457 -3.78 -12.04 -19.69
CA ARG A 457 -4.67 -12.06 -18.53
C ARG A 457 -4.88 -10.65 -17.95
N MET A 458 -3.87 -9.83 -17.98
CA MET A 458 -3.96 -8.43 -17.55
C MET A 458 -4.75 -7.59 -18.56
N GLU A 459 -4.62 -7.84 -19.87
CA GLU A 459 -5.41 -7.18 -20.93
C GLU A 459 -6.93 -7.32 -20.75
N ARG A 460 -7.40 -8.41 -20.15
CA ARG A 460 -8.84 -8.63 -19.88
C ARG A 460 -9.45 -7.65 -18.86
N SER A 461 -8.64 -6.86 -18.16
CA SER A 461 -9.09 -5.84 -17.20
C SER A 461 -9.33 -4.46 -17.85
N ILE A 462 -9.17 -4.31 -19.16
CA ILE A 462 -9.52 -3.10 -19.90
C ILE A 462 -10.97 -3.18 -20.41
N GLY A 463 -11.75 -2.13 -20.14
CA GLY A 463 -13.15 -2.03 -20.54
C GLY A 463 -14.13 -2.44 -19.43
N VAL A 464 -15.34 -1.96 -19.58
CA VAL A 464 -16.50 -2.25 -18.73
C VAL A 464 -17.70 -2.51 -19.64
N ASP A 465 -18.49 -3.53 -19.33
CA ASP A 465 -19.75 -3.78 -20.02
C ASP A 465 -20.73 -2.64 -19.72
N ARG A 466 -21.08 -1.86 -20.74
CA ARG A 466 -21.98 -0.71 -20.61
C ARG A 466 -23.38 -1.17 -20.23
N MET A 467 -23.92 -0.61 -19.14
CA MET A 467 -25.31 -0.79 -18.72
C MET A 467 -25.95 0.57 -18.50
N GLU A 468 -27.20 0.76 -18.91
CA GLU A 468 -27.95 1.99 -18.73
C GLU A 468 -29.29 1.71 -18.05
N VAL A 469 -29.64 2.52 -17.06
CA VAL A 469 -30.92 2.51 -16.36
C VAL A 469 -31.49 3.92 -16.38
N THR A 470 -32.71 4.06 -16.85
CA THR A 470 -33.43 5.33 -16.97
C THR A 470 -34.73 5.30 -16.17
N GLY A 471 -35.09 6.40 -15.53
CA GLY A 471 -36.42 6.67 -14.96
C GLY A 471 -37.06 7.87 -15.66
N ASN A 472 -38.07 8.48 -15.03
CA ASN A 472 -38.73 9.65 -15.58
C ASN A 472 -37.83 10.88 -15.58
N HIS A 473 -37.00 11.01 -14.52
CA HIS A 473 -36.16 12.19 -14.26
C HIS A 473 -34.69 11.87 -14.07
N TYR A 474 -34.25 10.66 -14.45
CA TYR A 474 -32.84 10.31 -14.35
C TYR A 474 -32.34 9.35 -15.43
N ARG A 475 -31.03 9.41 -15.63
CA ARG A 475 -30.24 8.46 -16.43
C ARG A 475 -28.99 8.09 -15.68
N ALA A 476 -28.84 6.81 -15.31
CA ALA A 476 -27.63 6.28 -14.70
C ALA A 476 -26.95 5.30 -15.67
N VAL A 477 -25.63 5.45 -15.85
CA VAL A 477 -24.87 4.64 -16.80
C VAL A 477 -23.65 4.02 -16.11
N LEU A 478 -23.56 2.70 -16.17
CA LEU A 478 -22.34 1.95 -15.85
C LEU A 478 -21.46 1.98 -17.09
N ASN A 479 -20.42 2.76 -17.07
CA ASN A 479 -19.44 2.86 -18.18
C ASN A 479 -18.21 3.65 -17.73
N ASP A 480 -17.17 3.65 -18.57
CA ASP A 480 -16.09 4.63 -18.50
C ASP A 480 -16.64 6.03 -18.85
N THR A 481 -16.43 6.97 -17.94
CA THR A 481 -16.94 8.34 -18.10
C THR A 481 -16.37 9.04 -19.33
N ILE A 482 -15.13 8.72 -19.75
CA ILE A 482 -14.48 9.29 -20.94
C ILE A 482 -15.27 8.86 -22.19
N GLU A 483 -15.58 7.57 -22.29
CA GLU A 483 -16.34 7.04 -23.41
C GLU A 483 -17.80 7.51 -23.38
N GLU A 484 -18.44 7.50 -22.23
CA GLU A 484 -19.85 7.88 -22.11
C GLU A 484 -20.07 9.37 -22.39
N THR A 485 -19.24 10.24 -21.82
CA THR A 485 -19.36 11.70 -22.04
C THR A 485 -19.11 12.06 -23.52
N ALA A 486 -18.21 11.34 -24.20
CA ALA A 486 -17.97 11.56 -25.64
C ALA A 486 -19.18 11.23 -26.50
N ARG A 487 -20.07 10.31 -26.06
CA ARG A 487 -21.33 9.93 -26.75
C ARG A 487 -22.47 10.92 -26.52
N MET A 488 -22.40 11.73 -25.47
CA MET A 488 -23.45 12.70 -25.13
C MET A 488 -23.52 13.81 -26.19
N GLU A 489 -24.74 14.33 -26.38
CA GLU A 489 -24.99 15.42 -27.31
C GLU A 489 -24.33 16.74 -26.86
N GLU A 490 -23.95 17.53 -27.84
CA GLU A 490 -23.37 18.84 -27.56
C GLU A 490 -24.43 19.79 -26.93
N ASN A 491 -24.03 20.58 -25.92
CA ASN A 491 -24.89 21.54 -25.21
C ASN A 491 -26.17 20.90 -24.63
N SER A 492 -26.06 19.65 -24.15
CA SER A 492 -27.19 18.91 -23.56
C SER A 492 -27.30 19.04 -22.05
N VAL A 493 -26.27 19.55 -21.37
CA VAL A 493 -26.16 19.62 -19.91
C VAL A 493 -26.18 21.09 -19.44
N ASP A 494 -27.00 21.38 -18.44
CA ASP A 494 -27.15 22.73 -17.88
C ASP A 494 -26.15 22.98 -16.75
N LEU A 495 -25.81 21.97 -15.97
CA LEU A 495 -24.87 22.08 -14.86
C LEU A 495 -24.06 20.78 -14.72
N ILE A 496 -22.74 20.89 -14.55
CA ILE A 496 -21.91 19.77 -14.14
C ILE A 496 -21.51 20.00 -12.68
N VAL A 497 -21.77 19.03 -11.81
CA VAL A 497 -21.28 18.97 -10.43
C VAL A 497 -20.63 17.63 -10.22
N THR A 498 -19.40 17.63 -9.74
CA THR A 498 -18.68 16.38 -9.51
C THR A 498 -17.57 16.52 -8.46
N SER A 499 -17.23 15.41 -7.85
CA SER A 499 -15.97 15.23 -7.11
C SER A 499 -15.07 14.32 -7.93
N ILE A 500 -14.03 14.87 -8.54
CA ILE A 500 -13.10 14.05 -9.32
C ILE A 500 -12.26 13.13 -8.40
N PRO A 501 -11.83 11.96 -8.87
CA PRO A 501 -10.87 11.14 -8.15
C PRO A 501 -9.63 11.95 -7.76
N PHE A 502 -9.13 11.74 -6.52
CA PHE A 502 -7.96 12.46 -6.03
C PHE A 502 -6.66 11.82 -6.55
N SER A 503 -6.43 11.89 -7.87
CA SER A 503 -5.32 11.27 -8.56
C SER A 503 -5.23 9.76 -8.21
N ASN A 504 -4.04 9.26 -7.87
CA ASN A 504 -3.78 7.86 -7.50
C ASN A 504 -3.96 7.56 -6.00
N HIS A 505 -4.77 8.35 -5.28
CA HIS A 505 -4.96 8.16 -3.83
C HIS A 505 -5.86 6.97 -3.49
N TYR A 506 -6.87 6.71 -4.33
CA TYR A 506 -7.80 5.60 -4.21
C TYR A 506 -8.04 4.96 -5.58
N GLU A 507 -8.09 3.64 -5.62
CA GLU A 507 -8.61 2.89 -6.75
C GLU A 507 -10.00 2.34 -6.39
N TYR A 508 -10.94 2.50 -7.30
CA TYR A 508 -12.34 2.15 -7.10
C TYR A 508 -12.71 0.83 -7.76
N THR A 509 -11.97 0.43 -8.79
CA THR A 509 -12.23 -0.79 -9.58
C THR A 509 -10.92 -1.46 -10.01
N PRO A 510 -10.94 -2.74 -10.38
CA PRO A 510 -9.77 -3.41 -10.96
C PRO A 510 -9.52 -3.03 -12.44
N SER A 511 -10.33 -2.14 -13.03
CA SER A 511 -10.20 -1.74 -14.44
C SER A 511 -9.08 -0.72 -14.64
N TYR A 512 -8.34 -0.83 -15.76
CA TYR A 512 -7.40 0.21 -16.19
C TYR A 512 -8.08 1.54 -16.58
N ASN A 513 -9.41 1.52 -16.82
CA ASN A 513 -10.19 2.73 -17.04
C ASN A 513 -10.31 3.60 -15.77
N ASP A 514 -10.12 3.01 -14.58
CA ASP A 514 -10.12 3.75 -13.32
C ASP A 514 -9.02 4.82 -13.31
N LEU A 515 -9.43 6.08 -13.07
CA LEU A 515 -8.49 7.19 -13.02
C LEU A 515 -7.56 7.11 -11.79
N GLY A 516 -8.00 6.43 -10.71
CA GLY A 516 -7.15 6.14 -9.57
C GLY A 516 -5.99 5.19 -9.88
N HIS A 517 -6.08 4.46 -10.99
CA HIS A 517 -5.07 3.52 -11.47
C HIS A 517 -4.00 4.20 -12.33
N ASN A 518 -3.46 5.31 -11.89
CA ASN A 518 -2.35 6.03 -12.53
C ASN A 518 -1.09 5.98 -11.64
N GLU A 519 0.07 6.09 -12.25
CA GLU A 519 1.34 6.07 -11.54
C GLU A 519 1.53 7.31 -10.65
N ASP A 520 1.13 8.46 -11.16
CA ASP A 520 1.28 9.76 -10.53
C ASP A 520 0.19 10.75 -10.99
N THR A 521 0.25 11.95 -10.47
CA THR A 521 -0.69 13.04 -10.80
C THR A 521 -0.55 13.54 -12.24
N GLU A 522 0.62 13.45 -12.85
CA GLU A 522 0.83 13.82 -14.24
C GLU A 522 0.09 12.85 -15.17
N LYS A 523 0.24 11.54 -14.94
CA LYS A 523 -0.49 10.50 -15.67
C LYS A 523 -2.00 10.58 -15.45
N PHE A 524 -2.43 10.93 -14.24
CA PHE A 524 -3.84 11.20 -13.96
C PHE A 524 -4.39 12.31 -14.86
N PHE A 525 -3.73 13.45 -14.94
CA PHE A 525 -4.18 14.56 -15.80
C PHE A 525 -4.04 14.23 -17.30
N GLN A 526 -3.06 13.43 -17.70
CA GLN A 526 -2.97 12.90 -19.08
C GLN A 526 -4.21 12.04 -19.43
N GLN A 527 -4.75 11.27 -18.50
CA GLN A 527 -6.03 10.57 -18.71
C GLN A 527 -7.21 11.54 -18.75
N MET A 528 -7.23 12.52 -17.86
CA MET A 528 -8.26 13.57 -17.84
C MET A 528 -8.26 14.45 -19.11
N ASP A 529 -7.13 14.56 -19.84
CA ASP A 529 -7.06 15.23 -21.14
C ASP A 529 -8.02 14.61 -22.17
N TYR A 530 -8.40 13.32 -22.03
CA TYR A 530 -9.42 12.70 -22.88
C TYR A 530 -10.86 13.03 -22.45
N LEU A 531 -11.10 13.38 -21.18
CA LEU A 531 -12.42 13.71 -20.66
C LEU A 531 -12.76 15.20 -20.81
N ALA A 532 -11.82 16.09 -20.48
CA ALA A 532 -12.08 17.52 -20.35
C ALA A 532 -12.68 18.18 -21.61
N PRO A 533 -12.27 17.85 -22.85
CA PRO A 533 -12.90 18.37 -24.06
C PRO A 533 -14.37 17.94 -24.21
N SER A 534 -14.70 16.70 -23.80
CA SER A 534 -16.06 16.18 -23.84
C SER A 534 -16.96 16.85 -22.81
N LEU A 535 -16.45 17.15 -21.59
CA LEU A 535 -17.18 17.95 -20.59
C LEU A 535 -17.49 19.36 -21.13
N LEU A 536 -16.53 20.01 -21.77
CA LEU A 536 -16.73 21.32 -22.39
C LEU A 536 -17.77 21.27 -23.53
N LYS A 537 -17.74 20.18 -24.35
CA LYS A 537 -18.69 19.93 -25.43
C LYS A 537 -20.12 19.84 -24.90
N VAL A 538 -20.38 19.01 -23.89
CA VAL A 538 -21.75 18.71 -23.42
C VAL A 538 -22.37 19.85 -22.60
N LEU A 539 -21.56 20.64 -21.91
CA LEU A 539 -22.04 21.79 -21.13
C LEU A 539 -22.58 22.87 -22.06
N LYS A 540 -23.75 23.46 -21.75
CA LYS A 540 -24.34 24.57 -22.48
C LYS A 540 -23.49 25.86 -22.36
N PRO A 541 -23.47 26.72 -23.38
CA PRO A 541 -22.69 27.97 -23.36
C PRO A 541 -23.11 28.90 -22.23
N GLY A 542 -22.13 29.38 -21.49
CA GLY A 542 -22.31 30.26 -20.33
C GLY A 542 -22.65 29.56 -19.02
N ARG A 543 -22.74 28.22 -19.02
CA ARG A 543 -23.12 27.44 -17.85
C ARG A 543 -21.89 26.99 -17.04
N ILE A 544 -22.14 26.52 -15.83
CA ILE A 544 -21.14 26.25 -14.80
C ILE A 544 -20.79 24.76 -14.74
N PHE A 545 -19.52 24.50 -14.52
CA PHE A 545 -18.96 23.25 -14.06
C PHE A 545 -18.34 23.46 -12.68
N ALA A 546 -18.90 22.81 -11.66
CA ALA A 546 -18.42 22.86 -10.28
C ALA A 546 -17.66 21.56 -9.97
N CYS A 547 -16.37 21.68 -9.68
CA CYS A 547 -15.47 20.56 -9.44
C CYS A 547 -14.97 20.56 -8.00
N HIS A 548 -15.39 19.57 -7.21
CA HIS A 548 -14.93 19.38 -5.85
C HIS A 548 -13.59 18.65 -5.83
N VAL A 549 -12.62 19.17 -5.09
CA VAL A 549 -11.27 18.64 -4.94
C VAL A 549 -10.71 18.88 -3.54
N LYS A 550 -9.66 18.14 -3.19
CA LYS A 550 -8.89 18.33 -1.97
C LYS A 550 -7.40 18.21 -2.27
N ASP A 551 -6.58 19.03 -1.62
CA ASP A 551 -5.13 18.86 -1.66
C ASP A 551 -4.69 17.57 -0.99
N ARG A 552 -3.58 17.02 -1.44
CA ARG A 552 -3.12 15.71 -1.06
C ARG A 552 -1.86 15.76 -0.22
N VAL A 553 -1.82 14.93 0.82
CA VAL A 553 -0.59 14.68 1.56
C VAL A 553 0.22 13.62 0.82
N LEU A 554 1.38 13.99 0.30
CA LEU A 554 2.37 13.07 -0.24
C LEU A 554 3.32 12.64 0.87
N PHE A 555 3.46 11.34 1.09
CA PHE A 555 4.39 10.81 2.08
C PHE A 555 5.83 10.81 1.53
N GLY A 556 6.82 10.77 2.42
CA GLY A 556 8.23 10.79 2.02
C GLY A 556 8.65 9.72 1.01
N SER A 557 7.95 8.58 0.99
CA SER A 557 8.13 7.53 -0.03
C SER A 557 7.61 7.92 -1.43
N GLN A 558 6.74 8.94 -1.52
CA GLN A 558 6.14 9.40 -2.78
C GLN A 558 6.84 10.65 -3.33
N THR A 559 7.52 11.41 -2.47
CA THR A 559 8.15 12.67 -2.85
C THR A 559 9.53 12.53 -3.48
N GLY A 560 10.14 11.34 -3.41
CA GLY A 560 11.54 11.12 -3.78
C GLY A 560 12.57 11.81 -2.86
N THR A 561 12.13 12.68 -1.95
CA THR A 561 12.98 13.41 -1.00
C THR A 561 13.07 12.75 0.37
N GLY A 562 12.24 11.72 0.61
CA GLY A 562 12.06 11.11 1.94
C GLY A 562 11.25 11.96 2.92
N MET A 563 10.82 13.17 2.53
CA MET A 563 10.06 14.11 3.36
C MET A 563 8.60 14.20 2.91
N PRO A 564 7.62 14.21 3.81
CA PRO A 564 6.24 14.44 3.42
C PRO A 564 6.01 15.89 3.01
N THR A 565 5.10 16.11 2.04
CA THR A 565 4.68 17.43 1.58
C THR A 565 3.20 17.44 1.22
N ILE A 566 2.67 18.61 0.87
CA ILE A 566 1.31 18.77 0.32
C ILE A 566 1.42 19.03 -1.17
N GLU A 567 0.73 18.24 -1.99
CA GLU A 567 0.52 18.49 -3.40
C GLU A 567 -0.67 19.43 -3.57
N PRO A 568 -0.48 20.57 -4.25
CA PRO A 568 -1.54 21.55 -4.47
C PRO A 568 -2.48 21.09 -5.60
N PHE A 569 -3.23 20.00 -5.34
CA PHE A 569 -4.05 19.33 -6.35
C PHE A 569 -5.14 20.26 -6.93
N HIS A 570 -5.68 21.16 -6.10
CA HIS A 570 -6.65 22.17 -6.56
C HIS A 570 -6.03 23.09 -7.65
N ALA A 571 -4.78 23.54 -7.46
CA ALA A 571 -4.12 24.43 -8.42
C ALA A 571 -3.83 23.69 -9.75
N LEU A 572 -3.38 22.44 -9.67
CA LEU A 572 -3.17 21.60 -10.85
C LEU A 572 -4.47 21.34 -11.61
N THR A 573 -5.58 21.16 -10.90
CA THR A 573 -6.92 21.00 -11.50
C THR A 573 -7.37 22.27 -12.20
N ILE A 574 -7.13 23.44 -11.62
CA ILE A 574 -7.44 24.75 -12.25
C ILE A 574 -6.67 24.88 -13.57
N GLU A 575 -5.36 24.65 -13.54
CA GLU A 575 -4.50 24.74 -14.72
C GLU A 575 -4.97 23.78 -15.82
N HIS A 576 -5.30 22.53 -15.45
CA HIS A 576 -5.77 21.52 -16.38
C HIS A 576 -7.04 21.93 -17.12
N TYR A 577 -8.11 22.34 -16.42
CA TYR A 577 -9.36 22.71 -17.08
C TYR A 577 -9.26 24.04 -17.87
N MET A 578 -8.46 25.00 -17.40
CA MET A 578 -8.17 26.22 -18.16
C MET A 578 -7.46 25.92 -19.49
N LYS A 579 -6.52 24.99 -19.50
CA LYS A 579 -5.85 24.49 -20.71
C LYS A 579 -6.86 23.95 -21.74
N HIS A 580 -7.96 23.35 -21.29
CA HIS A 580 -9.00 22.77 -22.13
C HIS A 580 -10.13 23.75 -22.49
N GLY A 581 -9.99 25.06 -22.21
CA GLY A 581 -10.89 26.11 -22.67
C GLY A 581 -11.97 26.50 -21.70
N PHE A 582 -12.00 25.97 -20.48
CA PHE A 582 -12.85 26.46 -19.42
C PHE A 582 -12.33 27.80 -18.87
N GLN A 583 -13.25 28.69 -18.48
CA GLN A 583 -12.91 29.89 -17.72
C GLN A 583 -13.00 29.59 -16.22
N TYR A 584 -11.94 29.87 -15.50
CA TYR A 584 -11.96 29.80 -14.05
C TYR A 584 -12.70 31.01 -13.46
N MET A 585 -13.72 30.72 -12.64
CA MET A 585 -14.64 31.76 -12.09
C MET A 585 -14.39 32.00 -10.59
N GLY A 586 -13.55 31.23 -9.96
CA GLY A 586 -13.26 31.31 -8.53
C GLY A 586 -13.37 29.96 -7.83
N MET A 587 -13.20 30.02 -6.52
CA MET A 587 -13.15 28.81 -5.68
C MET A 587 -13.90 29.06 -4.38
N ILE A 588 -14.65 28.06 -3.91
CA ILE A 588 -15.25 28.04 -2.59
C ILE A 588 -14.40 27.13 -1.73
N THR A 589 -13.98 27.61 -0.56
CA THR A 589 -13.25 26.81 0.43
C THR A 589 -14.23 26.16 1.40
N VAL A 590 -14.22 24.84 1.48
CA VAL A 590 -15.00 24.10 2.47
C VAL A 590 -14.09 23.77 3.65
N VAL A 591 -14.42 24.34 4.83
CA VAL A 591 -13.62 24.14 6.04
C VAL A 591 -13.81 22.71 6.55
N THR A 592 -12.70 22.01 6.84
CA THR A 592 -12.69 20.68 7.39
C THR A 592 -12.29 20.69 8.86
N ASP A 593 -12.84 19.78 9.66
CA ASP A 593 -12.45 19.62 11.05
C ASP A 593 -11.11 18.87 11.15
N VAL A 594 -10.02 19.63 11.19
CA VAL A 594 -8.64 19.11 11.26
C VAL A 594 -8.41 18.17 12.45
N VAL A 595 -9.19 18.30 13.52
CA VAL A 595 -9.06 17.45 14.72
C VAL A 595 -9.69 16.08 14.49
N ARG A 596 -10.82 16.03 13.78
CA ARG A 596 -11.52 14.78 13.42
C ARG A 596 -10.84 14.06 12.25
N GLU A 597 -10.26 14.80 11.33
CA GLU A 597 -9.66 14.27 10.09
C GLU A 597 -8.12 14.16 10.17
N ASN A 598 -7.59 13.85 11.34
CA ASN A 598 -6.16 13.88 11.69
C ASN A 598 -5.24 13.18 10.66
N ASN A 599 -5.71 12.14 10.00
CA ASN A 599 -4.91 11.33 9.06
C ASN A 599 -4.79 11.93 7.65
N GLN A 600 -5.57 12.96 7.32
CA GLN A 600 -5.61 13.54 5.98
C GLN A 600 -5.29 15.03 5.94
N THR A 601 -4.91 15.61 7.06
CA THR A 601 -4.76 17.05 7.22
C THR A 601 -3.32 17.53 7.34
N TYR A 602 -2.33 16.64 7.30
CA TYR A 602 -0.91 16.94 7.51
C TYR A 602 -0.62 17.64 8.84
N ARG A 603 -1.52 17.52 9.81
CA ARG A 603 -1.32 18.07 11.15
C ARG A 603 -0.60 17.07 12.06
N LEU A 604 0.43 17.52 12.75
CA LEU A 604 1.14 16.70 13.73
C LEU A 604 0.29 16.48 15.00
N GLY A 605 0.34 15.26 15.54
CA GLY A 605 -0.14 14.96 16.86
C GLY A 605 0.73 15.65 17.94
N TRP A 606 0.20 15.76 19.15
CA TRP A 606 0.90 16.43 20.27
C TRP A 606 2.34 15.95 20.48
N THR A 607 2.57 14.65 20.51
CA THR A 607 3.91 14.07 20.72
C THR A 607 4.92 14.46 19.64
N GLU A 608 4.49 14.48 18.38
CA GLU A 608 5.37 14.85 17.26
C GLU A 608 5.60 16.37 17.22
N GLN A 609 4.60 17.17 17.54
CA GLN A 609 4.72 18.63 17.62
C GLN A 609 5.68 19.05 18.71
N CYS A 610 5.72 18.33 19.85
CA CYS A 610 6.69 18.57 20.93
C CYS A 610 8.13 18.21 20.53
N LYS A 611 8.34 17.37 19.50
CA LYS A 611 9.68 17.04 19.00
C LYS A 611 10.19 18.08 18.02
N ASP A 612 9.35 18.50 17.08
CA ASP A 612 9.67 19.50 16.06
C ASP A 612 8.40 20.13 15.50
N GLY A 613 8.06 21.32 16.00
CA GLY A 613 6.90 22.09 15.57
C GLY A 613 7.03 22.65 14.13
N SER A 614 8.24 22.73 13.58
CA SER A 614 8.48 23.17 12.21
C SER A 614 8.09 22.13 11.15
N LYS A 615 7.91 20.87 11.55
CA LYS A 615 7.45 19.77 10.72
C LYS A 615 5.94 19.81 10.45
N MET A 616 5.21 20.71 11.11
CA MET A 616 3.76 20.80 11.02
C MET A 616 3.32 21.57 9.77
N GLY A 617 2.36 20.99 9.02
CA GLY A 617 1.57 21.70 8.04
C GLY A 617 0.30 22.31 8.67
N VAL A 618 -0.33 23.24 7.95
CA VAL A 618 -1.71 23.66 8.23
C VAL A 618 -2.67 22.57 7.73
N GLY A 619 -3.91 22.53 8.15
CA GLY A 619 -4.86 21.52 7.63
C GLY A 619 -5.10 21.69 6.11
N CYS A 620 -5.60 20.64 5.47
CA CYS A 620 -6.01 20.66 4.07
C CYS A 620 -7.54 20.85 4.01
N PRO A 621 -8.05 22.06 3.67
CA PRO A 621 -9.46 22.25 3.37
C PRO A 621 -9.85 21.52 2.08
N GLU A 622 -11.16 21.46 1.80
CA GLU A 622 -11.67 21.05 0.50
C GLU A 622 -12.01 22.28 -0.32
N TYR A 623 -12.01 22.13 -1.63
CA TYR A 623 -12.26 23.21 -2.55
C TYR A 623 -13.32 22.83 -3.56
N ILE A 624 -14.21 23.77 -3.88
CA ILE A 624 -15.13 23.67 -5.02
C ILE A 624 -14.65 24.69 -6.04
N LEU A 625 -14.07 24.18 -7.12
CA LEU A 625 -13.56 24.99 -8.22
C LEU A 625 -14.68 25.26 -9.21
N LEU A 626 -14.93 26.52 -9.50
CA LEU A 626 -15.98 26.97 -10.42
C LEU A 626 -15.39 27.29 -11.80
N PHE A 627 -15.83 26.57 -12.78
CA PHE A 627 -15.47 26.78 -14.18
C PHE A 627 -16.70 27.12 -14.99
N ARG A 628 -16.49 27.80 -16.11
CA ARG A 628 -17.55 28.25 -17.01
C ARG A 628 -17.20 27.96 -18.45
N LYS A 629 -18.14 27.44 -19.23
CA LYS A 629 -18.06 27.46 -20.69
C LYS A 629 -18.37 28.88 -21.17
N LEU A 630 -17.63 29.39 -22.14
CA LEU A 630 -17.90 30.71 -22.72
C LEU A 630 -19.31 30.82 -23.32
N PRO A 631 -20.09 31.87 -23.03
CA PRO A 631 -21.35 32.14 -23.73
C PRO A 631 -21.09 32.51 -25.18
N THR A 632 -22.06 32.30 -26.06
CA THR A 632 -21.99 32.70 -27.49
C THR A 632 -21.92 34.20 -27.62
N SER A 633 -22.77 34.94 -26.88
CA SER A 633 -22.70 36.39 -26.80
C SER A 633 -21.83 36.86 -25.65
N ARG A 634 -20.87 37.73 -25.97
CA ARG A 634 -19.95 38.30 -24.97
C ARG A 634 -20.38 39.68 -24.48
N GLU A 635 -21.43 40.28 -25.06
CA GLU A 635 -21.81 41.67 -24.81
C GLU A 635 -22.18 41.93 -23.34
N LYS A 636 -22.96 41.03 -22.71
CA LYS A 636 -23.34 41.12 -21.29
C LYS A 636 -22.79 39.97 -20.44
N ALA A 637 -22.07 39.07 -21.06
CA ALA A 637 -21.54 37.86 -20.44
C ALA A 637 -22.59 36.96 -19.78
N TYR A 638 -23.88 37.07 -20.13
CA TYR A 638 -24.90 36.14 -19.65
C TYR A 638 -24.77 34.79 -20.35
N ALA A 639 -25.26 33.74 -19.71
CA ALA A 639 -25.38 32.45 -20.36
C ALA A 639 -26.41 32.50 -21.49
N ASP A 640 -26.29 31.68 -22.51
CA ASP A 640 -27.27 31.58 -23.60
C ASP A 640 -28.64 31.16 -23.05
N THR A 641 -28.66 30.30 -22.03
CA THR A 641 -29.82 29.98 -21.21
C THR A 641 -29.51 30.35 -19.76
N PRO A 642 -29.91 31.55 -19.28
CA PRO A 642 -29.56 32.05 -17.98
C PRO A 642 -30.22 31.28 -16.82
N VAL A 643 -29.58 31.21 -15.67
CA VAL A 643 -30.24 30.85 -14.40
C VAL A 643 -30.97 32.07 -13.87
N THR A 644 -32.30 32.05 -13.91
CA THR A 644 -33.15 33.20 -13.53
C THR A 644 -33.90 32.92 -12.22
N LYS A 645 -34.29 33.99 -11.55
CA LYS A 645 -35.17 33.97 -10.37
C LYS A 645 -36.20 35.07 -10.52
N GLU A 646 -37.45 34.78 -10.20
CA GLU A 646 -38.52 35.78 -10.21
C GLU A 646 -38.34 36.71 -9.02
N LYS A 647 -38.41 38.06 -9.25
CA LYS A 647 -38.15 39.07 -8.22
C LYS A 647 -39.15 39.04 -7.07
N GLU A 648 -40.36 38.60 -7.36
CA GLU A 648 -41.47 38.45 -6.41
C GLU A 648 -41.19 37.31 -5.45
N GLU A 649 -40.57 36.21 -5.92
CA GLU A 649 -40.26 35.03 -5.14
C GLU A 649 -38.90 35.18 -4.46
N TYR A 650 -37.87 35.58 -5.22
CA TYR A 650 -36.52 35.81 -4.73
C TYR A 650 -36.30 37.26 -4.36
N THR A 651 -36.78 37.61 -3.17
CA THR A 651 -36.76 38.99 -2.68
C THR A 651 -35.35 39.51 -2.42
N ARG A 652 -35.20 40.85 -2.38
CA ARG A 652 -33.93 41.49 -2.00
C ARG A 652 -33.44 41.00 -0.62
N ALA A 653 -34.36 40.83 0.35
CA ALA A 653 -34.03 40.32 1.67
C ALA A 653 -33.44 38.90 1.63
N GLN A 654 -34.04 38.04 0.82
CA GLN A 654 -33.53 36.69 0.63
C GLN A 654 -32.17 36.68 -0.04
N CYS A 655 -31.95 37.49 -1.06
CA CYS A 655 -30.67 37.67 -1.73
C CYS A 655 -29.57 38.12 -0.76
N GLN A 656 -29.85 39.02 0.16
CA GLN A 656 -28.88 39.48 1.17
C GLN A 656 -28.52 38.35 2.17
N ILE A 657 -29.49 37.51 2.54
CA ILE A 657 -29.26 36.35 3.43
C ILE A 657 -28.44 35.30 2.70
N ASP A 658 -28.80 34.97 1.46
CA ASP A 658 -28.10 33.98 0.66
C ASP A 658 -26.63 34.35 0.40
N ALA A 659 -26.33 35.63 0.23
CA ALA A 659 -24.96 36.11 0.03
C ALA A 659 -24.07 35.92 1.27
N HIS A 660 -24.69 35.79 2.44
CA HIS A 660 -23.96 35.66 3.71
C HIS A 660 -24.00 34.27 4.35
N ALA A 661 -25.16 33.67 4.31
CA ALA A 661 -25.41 32.39 4.99
C ALA A 661 -26.24 31.51 4.06
N TYR A 662 -25.82 31.44 2.81
CA TYR A 662 -26.58 30.90 1.69
C TYR A 662 -27.30 29.58 2.02
N TRP A 663 -26.61 28.68 2.61
CA TRP A 663 -27.19 27.43 3.13
C TRP A 663 -26.51 27.07 4.45
N ARG A 664 -27.12 27.40 5.51
CA ARG A 664 -26.66 26.94 6.79
C ARG A 664 -27.31 25.61 7.12
N SER A 665 -26.56 24.54 6.98
CA SER A 665 -27.01 23.29 7.58
C SER A 665 -26.85 23.38 9.10
N SER A 666 -27.68 22.70 9.85
CA SER A 666 -27.70 22.74 11.29
C SER A 666 -26.33 22.65 11.95
N GLY A 667 -25.99 23.61 12.57
CA GLY A 667 -25.25 23.84 13.66
C GLY A 667 -24.10 23.00 14.17
N ASP A 668 -22.90 23.16 13.61
CA ASP A 668 -21.71 23.09 14.44
C ASP A 668 -21.43 24.47 15.03
N ARG A 669 -22.14 24.91 16.08
CA ARG A 669 -21.74 26.08 16.84
C ARG A 669 -20.68 25.71 17.88
N MET A 670 -19.79 26.64 18.19
CA MET A 670 -18.84 26.47 19.27
C MET A 670 -19.58 26.41 20.61
N VAL A 671 -19.20 25.50 21.49
CA VAL A 671 -19.62 25.48 22.87
C VAL A 671 -19.07 26.72 23.59
N THR A 672 -19.90 27.47 24.34
CA THR A 672 -19.46 28.66 25.03
C THR A 672 -18.53 28.31 26.20
N LYS A 673 -17.76 29.30 26.66
CA LYS A 673 -16.89 29.15 27.84
C LYS A 673 -17.66 28.69 29.07
N GLU A 674 -18.86 29.21 29.29
CA GLU A 674 -19.75 28.88 30.42
C GLU A 674 -20.24 27.42 30.31
N GLU A 675 -20.57 26.96 29.13
CA GLU A 675 -20.97 25.55 28.89
C GLU A 675 -19.81 24.59 29.13
N LEU A 676 -18.61 24.95 28.63
CA LEU A 676 -17.39 24.15 28.83
C LEU A 676 -17.04 24.04 30.32
N THR A 677 -17.20 25.15 31.08
CA THR A 677 -16.87 25.19 32.51
C THR A 677 -17.82 24.33 33.34
N ARG A 678 -19.06 24.17 32.92
CA ARG A 678 -20.10 23.38 33.59
C ARG A 678 -20.08 21.89 33.26
N ALA A 679 -19.44 21.48 32.19
CA ALA A 679 -19.50 20.09 31.75
C ALA A 679 -18.31 19.29 32.30
N PRO A 680 -18.54 18.07 32.86
CA PRO A 680 -17.49 17.11 33.14
C PRO A 680 -16.74 16.72 31.84
N VAL A 681 -15.44 16.52 31.92
CA VAL A 681 -14.54 16.28 30.77
C VAL A 681 -15.00 15.06 29.96
N ASP A 682 -15.46 14.02 30.63
CA ASP A 682 -15.96 12.79 30.02
C ASP A 682 -17.28 12.96 29.25
N LYS A 683 -18.01 14.04 29.53
CA LYS A 683 -19.30 14.35 28.89
C LYS A 683 -19.21 15.45 27.84
N LEU A 684 -18.08 16.11 27.69
CA LEU A 684 -17.90 17.21 26.73
C LEU A 684 -18.27 16.83 25.31
N GLN A 685 -17.85 15.65 24.85
CA GLN A 685 -18.17 15.17 23.49
C GLN A 685 -19.67 14.89 23.29
N LYS A 686 -20.32 14.36 24.32
CA LYS A 686 -21.78 14.11 24.31
C LYS A 686 -22.56 15.43 24.35
N LEU A 687 -22.12 16.37 25.17
CA LEU A 687 -22.71 17.71 25.24
C LEU A 687 -22.56 18.43 23.89
N TYR A 688 -21.39 18.40 23.27
CA TYR A 688 -21.15 19.01 21.97
C TYR A 688 -22.06 18.43 20.88
N ARG A 689 -22.22 17.10 20.84
CA ARG A 689 -23.13 16.44 19.90
C ARG A 689 -24.60 16.79 20.14
N GLN A 690 -25.02 16.93 21.38
CA GLN A 690 -26.38 17.32 21.72
C GLN A 690 -26.64 18.75 21.35
N PHE A 691 -25.66 19.61 21.57
CA PHE A 691 -25.71 21.04 21.31
C PHE A 691 -25.85 21.35 19.83
N SER A 692 -25.10 20.64 18.95
CA SER A 692 -25.22 20.77 17.50
C SER A 692 -26.56 20.26 16.96
N ARG A 693 -27.33 19.49 17.74
CA ARG A 693 -28.70 19.08 17.36
C ARG A 693 -29.75 20.11 17.79
N ASP A 694 -29.55 20.75 18.93
CA ASP A 694 -30.55 21.63 19.54
C ASP A 694 -30.45 23.08 19.04
N SER A 695 -29.39 23.41 18.31
CA SER A 695 -29.11 24.76 17.81
C SER A 695 -29.13 24.79 16.28
N VAL A 696 -30.29 24.55 15.72
CA VAL A 696 -30.47 24.58 14.25
C VAL A 696 -30.73 26.04 13.82
N TYR A 697 -29.95 26.49 12.83
CA TYR A 697 -30.23 27.74 12.14
C TYR A 697 -31.48 27.56 11.26
N SER A 698 -32.50 28.38 11.49
CA SER A 698 -33.68 28.40 10.63
C SER A 698 -33.51 29.45 9.56
N TYR A 699 -33.26 29.04 8.36
CA TYR A 699 -33.15 29.87 7.16
C TYR A 699 -34.49 30.60 6.90
N GLU A 700 -35.61 29.88 6.98
CA GLU A 700 -36.96 30.38 6.77
C GLU A 700 -37.31 31.49 7.74
N GLU A 701 -37.03 31.33 9.04
CA GLU A 701 -37.26 32.36 10.05
C GLU A 701 -36.38 33.60 9.79
N HIS A 702 -35.10 33.38 9.39
CA HIS A 702 -34.21 34.49 9.10
C HIS A 702 -34.67 35.28 7.85
N VAL A 703 -35.11 34.60 6.81
CA VAL A 703 -35.69 35.24 5.62
C VAL A 703 -36.96 35.98 5.97
N ALA A 704 -37.85 35.38 6.80
CA ALA A 704 -39.08 36.06 7.26
C ALA A 704 -38.80 37.35 8.01
N LEU A 705 -37.82 37.32 8.94
CA LEU A 705 -37.36 38.52 9.64
C LEU A 705 -36.81 39.58 8.69
N ALA A 706 -36.00 39.23 7.72
CA ALA A 706 -35.44 40.13 6.73
C ALA A 706 -36.56 40.74 5.84
N LYS A 707 -37.54 39.93 5.44
CA LYS A 707 -38.73 40.43 4.69
C LYS A 707 -39.58 41.41 5.52
N GLN A 708 -39.72 41.19 6.83
CA GLN A 708 -40.40 42.08 7.73
C GLN A 708 -39.68 43.44 7.81
N LEU A 709 -38.35 43.41 8.02
CA LEU A 709 -37.53 44.64 8.04
C LEU A 709 -37.58 45.41 6.71
N ASP A 710 -37.68 44.72 5.57
CA ASP A 710 -37.84 45.34 4.25
C ASP A 710 -39.20 46.06 4.12
N LYS A 711 -40.28 45.38 4.58
CA LYS A 711 -41.62 46.00 4.62
C LYS A 711 -41.69 47.23 5.50
N GLU A 712 -40.95 47.25 6.61
CA GLU A 712 -40.83 48.37 7.54
C GLU A 712 -39.88 49.49 7.02
N GLY A 713 -39.25 49.29 5.86
CA GLY A 713 -38.25 50.23 5.33
C GLY A 713 -36.96 50.29 6.15
N ARG A 714 -36.69 49.30 6.96
CA ARG A 714 -35.52 49.20 7.87
C ARG A 714 -34.43 48.26 7.35
N LEU A 715 -34.69 47.52 6.28
CA LEU A 715 -33.69 46.68 5.67
C LEU A 715 -32.65 47.56 4.96
N PRO A 716 -31.36 47.53 5.35
CA PRO A 716 -30.35 48.35 4.72
C PRO A 716 -30.18 48.06 3.22
N ALA A 717 -29.84 49.07 2.45
CA ALA A 717 -29.59 48.92 1.00
C ALA A 717 -28.29 48.16 0.69
N THR A 718 -27.41 48.08 1.67
CA THR A 718 -26.13 47.35 1.54
C THR A 718 -26.25 45.88 1.99
N PHE A 719 -25.55 44.99 1.33
CA PHE A 719 -25.36 43.64 1.76
C PHE A 719 -24.97 43.61 3.24
N MET A 720 -25.43 42.61 3.99
CA MET A 720 -24.74 42.16 5.17
C MET A 720 -25.23 42.55 6.55
N VAL A 721 -26.33 43.23 6.67
CA VAL A 721 -26.71 43.79 7.99
C VAL A 721 -27.50 42.82 8.89
N VAL A 722 -28.14 41.85 8.29
CA VAL A 722 -28.89 40.81 9.07
C VAL A 722 -28.18 39.49 9.15
N ALA A 723 -27.02 39.34 8.54
CA ALA A 723 -26.26 38.12 8.54
C ALA A 723 -25.44 37.97 9.83
N PRO A 724 -25.23 36.77 10.31
CA PRO A 724 -24.26 36.51 11.39
C PRO A 724 -22.87 36.98 10.94
N GLY A 725 -22.19 37.74 11.78
CA GLY A 725 -20.92 38.36 11.42
C GLY A 725 -19.79 37.31 11.36
N SER A 726 -19.43 36.85 10.26
CA SER A 726 -18.24 36.01 9.88
C SER A 726 -18.47 35.10 8.68
N TRP A 727 -19.57 35.28 7.98
CA TRP A 727 -19.95 34.44 6.84
C TRP A 727 -19.56 35.11 5.53
N THR A 728 -18.88 34.35 4.69
CA THR A 728 -18.52 34.73 3.34
C THR A 728 -19.01 33.68 2.33
N ASP A 729 -19.37 34.11 1.13
CA ASP A 729 -19.88 33.22 0.08
C ASP A 729 -18.80 32.21 -0.39
N GLU A 730 -17.55 32.60 -0.26
CA GLU A 730 -16.37 31.85 -0.67
C GLU A 730 -15.83 30.88 0.39
N VAL A 731 -16.37 30.90 1.64
CA VAL A 731 -15.94 30.00 2.72
C VAL A 731 -17.14 29.36 3.38
N TRP A 732 -17.27 28.04 3.23
CA TRP A 732 -18.31 27.25 3.87
C TRP A 732 -17.74 26.49 5.07
N ASP A 733 -18.11 26.92 6.27
CA ASP A 733 -17.68 26.33 7.53
C ASP A 733 -18.76 25.49 8.23
N ASP A 734 -19.95 25.37 7.62
CA ASP A 734 -21.14 24.74 8.17
C ASP A 734 -21.59 23.49 7.40
N VAL A 735 -20.76 22.93 6.54
CA VAL A 735 -21.09 21.71 5.79
C VAL A 735 -21.16 20.51 6.75
N ASN A 736 -22.31 19.83 6.78
CA ASN A 736 -22.48 18.63 7.58
C ASN A 736 -21.82 17.43 6.93
N ARG A 737 -20.65 17.06 7.45
CA ARG A 737 -19.81 15.95 6.93
C ARG A 737 -20.49 14.58 7.00
N MET A 738 -21.49 14.41 7.86
CA MET A 738 -22.19 13.13 8.04
C MET A 738 -23.40 12.97 7.13
N ARG A 739 -23.83 14.05 6.48
CA ARG A 739 -24.97 14.02 5.56
C ARG A 739 -24.52 13.54 4.18
N THR A 740 -24.45 12.21 4.04
CA THR A 740 -24.03 11.50 2.82
C THR A 740 -24.94 10.30 2.59
N LEU A 741 -24.92 9.70 1.41
CA LEU A 741 -25.69 8.48 1.10
C LEU A 741 -25.13 7.21 1.75
N ASN A 742 -23.91 7.24 2.32
CA ASN A 742 -23.26 6.06 2.93
C ASN A 742 -24.00 5.49 4.16
N SER A 743 -24.82 6.27 4.83
CA SER A 743 -25.52 5.83 6.03
C SER A 743 -26.38 4.59 5.81
N LYS A 744 -26.99 4.44 4.64
CA LYS A 744 -27.80 3.27 4.26
C LYS A 744 -26.92 2.04 3.95
N GLN A 745 -25.73 2.22 3.38
CA GLN A 745 -24.76 1.13 3.12
C GLN A 745 -24.24 0.50 4.42
N VAL A 746 -23.94 1.32 5.42
CA VAL A 746 -23.51 0.85 6.76
C VAL A 746 -24.59 -0.05 7.40
N GLN A 747 -25.86 0.35 7.31
CA GLN A 747 -26.99 -0.44 7.85
C GLN A 747 -27.18 -1.76 7.11
N GLY A 748 -26.84 -1.82 5.82
CA GLY A 748 -26.96 -3.01 4.96
C GLY A 748 -25.74 -3.94 4.97
N GLY A 749 -24.65 -3.64 5.68
CA GLY A 749 -23.42 -4.42 5.69
C GLY A 749 -22.72 -4.47 4.32
N ARG A 750 -22.94 -3.47 3.46
CA ARG A 750 -22.40 -3.37 2.10
C ARG A 750 -21.05 -2.64 2.10
N GLN A 751 -20.33 -2.74 0.98
CA GLN A 751 -19.09 -1.99 0.78
C GLN A 751 -19.38 -0.49 0.74
N MET A 752 -18.82 0.27 1.68
CA MET A 752 -18.99 1.72 1.74
C MET A 752 -18.21 2.41 0.64
N HIS A 753 -18.78 3.47 0.07
CA HIS A 753 -18.05 4.38 -0.80
C HIS A 753 -16.95 5.10 -0.01
N VAL A 754 -15.72 5.14 -0.56
CA VAL A 754 -14.54 5.62 0.16
C VAL A 754 -14.61 7.11 0.50
N CYS A 755 -15.11 7.94 -0.42
CA CYS A 755 -15.20 9.39 -0.28
C CYS A 755 -16.52 9.92 -0.85
N PRO A 756 -17.67 9.78 -0.12
CA PRO A 756 -18.94 10.28 -0.61
C PRO A 756 -18.99 11.80 -0.54
N LEU A 757 -19.51 12.46 -1.59
CA LEU A 757 -19.77 13.89 -1.57
C LEU A 757 -20.91 14.21 -0.59
N GLN A 758 -20.78 15.32 0.15
CA GLN A 758 -21.77 15.76 1.11
C GLN A 758 -22.97 16.36 0.40
N LEU A 759 -24.18 15.99 0.85
CA LEU A 759 -25.45 16.46 0.28
C LEU A 759 -25.58 17.99 0.37
N ASP A 760 -25.10 18.61 1.45
CA ASP A 760 -25.11 20.05 1.63
C ASP A 760 -24.37 20.80 0.52
N ILE A 761 -23.24 20.26 0.05
CA ILE A 761 -22.47 20.83 -1.05
C ILE A 761 -23.29 20.74 -2.35
N VAL A 762 -23.87 19.58 -2.61
CA VAL A 762 -24.62 19.31 -3.83
C VAL A 762 -25.89 20.15 -3.90
N ASP A 763 -26.66 20.22 -2.81
CA ASP A 763 -27.89 21.02 -2.69
C ASP A 763 -27.63 22.50 -3.05
N ARG A 764 -26.56 23.06 -2.48
CA ARG A 764 -26.18 24.47 -2.68
C ARG A 764 -25.78 24.75 -4.13
N LEU A 765 -24.99 23.87 -4.73
CA LEU A 765 -24.52 24.05 -6.11
C LEU A 765 -25.67 23.89 -7.11
N ILE A 766 -26.54 22.91 -6.96
CA ILE A 766 -27.69 22.68 -7.86
C ILE A 766 -28.67 23.86 -7.78
N THR A 767 -29.06 24.28 -6.58
CA THR A 767 -30.02 25.36 -6.38
C THR A 767 -29.48 26.69 -6.89
N ARG A 768 -28.16 26.94 -6.74
CA ARG A 768 -27.54 28.20 -7.17
C ARG A 768 -27.32 28.27 -8.67
N TYR A 769 -26.94 27.17 -9.32
CA TYR A 769 -26.44 27.19 -10.69
C TYR A 769 -27.34 26.48 -11.70
N SER A 770 -28.56 26.08 -11.31
CA SER A 770 -29.53 25.49 -12.23
C SER A 770 -30.97 25.95 -11.95
N ASN A 771 -31.80 25.99 -13.00
CA ASN A 771 -33.25 26.17 -12.88
C ASN A 771 -33.96 24.81 -12.67
N PRO A 772 -35.21 24.81 -12.13
CA PRO A 772 -36.07 23.62 -12.12
C PRO A 772 -36.25 23.06 -13.54
N GLY A 773 -36.28 21.73 -13.67
CA GLY A 773 -36.44 21.03 -14.94
C GLY A 773 -35.16 20.96 -15.80
N GLU A 774 -34.04 21.58 -15.39
CA GLU A 774 -32.77 21.51 -16.11
C GLU A 774 -31.97 20.23 -15.79
N THR A 775 -31.04 19.89 -16.67
CA THR A 775 -30.23 18.68 -16.60
C THR A 775 -28.92 18.92 -15.82
N VAL A 776 -28.72 18.13 -14.77
CA VAL A 776 -27.49 18.12 -13.96
C VAL A 776 -26.73 16.82 -14.20
N PHE A 777 -25.43 16.93 -14.48
CA PHE A 777 -24.57 15.77 -14.80
C PHE A 777 -23.42 15.61 -13.81
N ASP A 778 -23.22 14.36 -13.38
CA ASP A 778 -22.03 13.93 -12.63
C ASP A 778 -21.26 12.84 -13.42
N PRO A 779 -20.07 13.17 -13.96
CA PRO A 779 -19.23 12.19 -14.66
C PRO A 779 -18.60 11.14 -13.74
N PHE A 780 -18.61 11.32 -12.42
CA PHE A 780 -18.07 10.41 -11.42
C PHE A 780 -19.12 10.12 -10.34
N GLY A 781 -20.22 9.52 -10.74
CA GLY A 781 -21.45 9.44 -9.95
C GLY A 781 -21.34 8.77 -8.58
N GLY A 782 -20.42 7.80 -8.41
CA GLY A 782 -20.30 7.04 -7.19
C GLY A 782 -21.63 6.39 -6.81
N LEU A 783 -22.19 6.78 -5.65
CA LEU A 783 -23.54 6.40 -5.23
C LEU A 783 -24.65 7.21 -5.89
N MET A 784 -24.36 7.92 -6.99
CA MET A 784 -25.27 8.85 -7.68
C MET A 784 -25.73 10.01 -6.80
N THR A 785 -24.88 10.52 -5.91
CA THR A 785 -25.25 11.58 -4.96
C THR A 785 -25.77 12.84 -5.69
N VAL A 786 -25.08 13.30 -6.72
CA VAL A 786 -25.47 14.51 -7.48
C VAL A 786 -26.76 14.27 -8.27
N PRO A 787 -26.90 13.20 -9.06
CA PRO A 787 -28.16 12.91 -9.75
C PRO A 787 -29.36 12.73 -8.80
N VAL A 788 -29.19 12.07 -7.66
CA VAL A 788 -30.24 11.89 -6.64
C VAL A 788 -30.73 13.23 -6.12
N GLU A 789 -29.81 14.13 -5.74
CA GLU A 789 -30.19 15.46 -5.26
C GLU A 789 -30.77 16.33 -6.38
N ALA A 790 -30.30 16.19 -7.62
CA ALA A 790 -30.90 16.88 -8.77
C ALA A 790 -32.39 16.51 -8.92
N VAL A 791 -32.73 15.23 -8.87
CA VAL A 791 -34.14 14.77 -8.95
C VAL A 791 -34.93 15.27 -7.76
N ARG A 792 -34.38 15.19 -6.53
CA ARG A 792 -35.05 15.70 -5.32
C ARG A 792 -35.37 17.19 -5.40
N LEU A 793 -34.47 17.97 -6.01
CA LEU A 793 -34.64 19.42 -6.19
C LEU A 793 -35.40 19.81 -7.47
N GLY A 794 -36.05 18.86 -8.13
CA GLY A 794 -36.88 19.14 -9.31
C GLY A 794 -36.09 19.33 -10.61
N ARG A 795 -34.89 18.80 -10.75
CA ARG A 795 -34.07 18.74 -11.96
C ARG A 795 -33.99 17.32 -12.51
N ASP A 796 -33.49 17.16 -13.72
CA ASP A 796 -33.18 15.84 -14.26
C ASP A 796 -31.72 15.48 -13.97
N GLY A 797 -31.46 14.25 -13.47
CA GLY A 797 -30.14 13.81 -13.03
C GLY A 797 -29.49 12.82 -13.99
N ILE A 798 -28.25 13.07 -14.42
CA ILE A 798 -27.44 12.13 -15.20
C ILE A 798 -26.19 11.78 -14.38
N GLY A 799 -25.87 10.48 -14.28
CA GLY A 799 -24.63 10.02 -13.63
C GLY A 799 -23.96 8.88 -14.38
N THR A 800 -22.64 8.93 -14.45
CA THR A 800 -21.81 7.84 -14.96
C THR A 800 -20.97 7.26 -13.82
N GLU A 801 -20.92 5.94 -13.69
CA GLU A 801 -20.13 5.24 -12.69
C GLU A 801 -19.41 4.04 -13.31
N LEU A 802 -18.16 3.83 -12.91
CA LEU A 802 -17.32 2.73 -13.39
C LEU A 802 -17.44 1.47 -12.51
N ASN A 803 -17.71 1.64 -11.20
CA ASN A 803 -17.81 0.55 -10.25
C ASN A 803 -19.23 -0.07 -10.27
N PRO A 804 -19.37 -1.37 -10.62
CA PRO A 804 -20.70 -2.01 -10.71
C PRO A 804 -21.47 -2.05 -9.39
N ASP A 805 -20.77 -2.15 -8.25
CA ASP A 805 -21.43 -2.21 -6.94
C ASP A 805 -21.97 -0.83 -6.52
N TYR A 806 -21.19 0.24 -6.74
CA TYR A 806 -21.65 1.61 -6.49
C TYR A 806 -22.79 1.99 -7.44
N PHE A 807 -22.67 1.63 -8.73
CA PHE A 807 -23.73 1.83 -9.71
C PHE A 807 -25.03 1.18 -9.28
N ARG A 808 -25.01 -0.11 -8.89
CA ARG A 808 -26.22 -0.82 -8.42
C ARG A 808 -26.88 -0.14 -7.23
N ASP A 809 -26.10 0.24 -6.23
CA ASP A 809 -26.60 0.93 -5.04
C ASP A 809 -27.14 2.33 -5.41
N GLY A 810 -26.43 3.07 -6.25
CA GLY A 810 -26.84 4.38 -6.77
C GLY A 810 -28.15 4.33 -7.56
N VAL A 811 -28.33 3.35 -8.43
CA VAL A 811 -29.59 3.14 -9.17
C VAL A 811 -30.74 2.92 -8.20
N GLY A 812 -30.55 2.17 -7.11
CA GLY A 812 -31.57 1.99 -6.08
C GLY A 812 -32.01 3.32 -5.44
N TYR A 813 -31.07 4.24 -5.17
CA TYR A 813 -31.41 5.57 -4.64
C TYR A 813 -32.11 6.45 -5.69
N MET A 814 -31.70 6.35 -6.97
CA MET A 814 -32.37 7.08 -8.05
C MET A 814 -33.82 6.63 -8.23
N GLN A 815 -34.08 5.33 -8.21
CA GLN A 815 -35.44 4.79 -8.30
C GLN A 815 -36.32 5.26 -7.14
N GLU A 816 -35.74 5.27 -5.92
CA GLU A 816 -36.48 5.72 -4.72
C GLU A 816 -36.89 7.21 -4.84
N VAL A 817 -35.97 8.07 -5.26
CA VAL A 817 -36.26 9.51 -5.32
C VAL A 817 -37.15 9.88 -6.51
N ASP A 818 -37.00 9.19 -7.65
CA ASP A 818 -37.84 9.38 -8.84
C ASP A 818 -39.31 9.01 -8.55
N ALA A 819 -39.53 7.87 -7.87
CA ALA A 819 -40.86 7.46 -7.43
C ALA A 819 -41.49 8.43 -6.43
N GLN A 820 -40.71 9.05 -5.55
CA GLN A 820 -41.17 10.03 -4.57
C GLN A 820 -41.57 11.36 -5.19
N ARG A 821 -40.87 11.79 -6.25
CA ARG A 821 -41.12 13.06 -6.97
C ARG A 821 -42.50 13.09 -7.61
N ASP A 822 -42.96 11.96 -8.15
CA ASP A 822 -44.24 11.83 -8.86
C ASP A 822 -45.44 11.67 -7.92
N VAL A 823 -45.23 11.54 -6.61
CA VAL A 823 -46.30 11.44 -5.62
C VAL A 823 -46.76 12.84 -5.21
N PRO A 824 -48.03 13.24 -5.48
CA PRO A 824 -48.52 14.54 -5.07
C PRO A 824 -48.46 14.69 -3.54
N THR A 825 -47.94 15.81 -3.06
CA THR A 825 -47.95 16.12 -1.64
C THR A 825 -49.36 16.42 -1.16
N LEU A 826 -49.65 16.36 0.12
CA LEU A 826 -50.94 16.74 0.69
C LEU A 826 -51.34 18.18 0.33
N PHE A 827 -50.37 19.07 0.13
CA PHE A 827 -50.57 20.46 -0.27
C PHE A 827 -50.98 20.56 -1.74
N ASP A 828 -50.36 19.78 -2.64
CA ASP A 828 -50.77 19.72 -4.06
C ASP A 828 -52.20 19.25 -4.21
N LEU A 829 -52.66 18.29 -3.37
CA LEU A 829 -54.04 17.79 -3.35
C LEU A 829 -55.01 18.82 -2.78
N ILE A 830 -54.61 19.69 -1.85
CA ILE A 830 -55.40 20.76 -1.28
C ILE A 830 -55.56 21.88 -2.30
N ASP A 831 -54.49 22.28 -3.00
CA ASP A 831 -54.54 23.34 -4.05
C ASP A 831 -55.39 22.92 -5.25
N GLU A 832 -55.47 21.64 -5.62
CA GLU A 832 -56.38 21.13 -6.65
C GLU A 832 -57.87 21.19 -6.22
N GLU A 833 -58.20 21.01 -4.94
CA GLU A 833 -59.56 21.16 -4.43
C GLU A 833 -60.03 22.64 -4.41
N ASP A 834 -59.11 23.59 -4.18
CA ASP A 834 -59.42 25.03 -4.17
C ASP A 834 -59.62 25.61 -5.60
N HIS A 835 -59.13 24.93 -6.65
CA HIS A 835 -59.37 25.33 -8.04
C HIS A 835 -60.61 24.73 -8.71
N HIS A 836 -61.30 23.80 -8.04
CA HIS A 836 -62.56 23.18 -8.50
C HIS A 836 -63.78 23.53 -7.64
N GLY A 837 -63.66 24.53 -6.70
CA GLY A 837 -64.77 25.03 -5.86
C GLY A 837 -65.44 26.26 -6.41
#